data_d02c1a71545d11f0156c2046878013ab
#
_entry.id   d02c1a71545d11f0156c2046878013ab
#
_cell.length_a   1.000
_cell.length_b   1.000
_cell.length_c   1.000
_cell.angle_alpha   90.00
_cell.angle_beta   90.00
_cell.angle_gamma   90.00
#
_symmetry.space_group_name_H-M   'P 1'
#
loop_
_entity.id
_entity.type
_entity.pdbx_description
1 polymer ?
#
loop_
_entity_poly.entity_id
_entity_poly.type
_entity_poly.pdbx_seq_one_letter_code
_entity_poly.pdbx_strand_id
1 'polypeptide(L)'
;MNFFTINENLHYSCMGRNLSYIPSIIPSSIQTLDFSFNVLKHLQKTVFPVLSFLRVLDLSRCQIKHIENDTFYNVKNLTTLILTGNPITYFGPGCLNFLRNLQRLVLVDVGLSSLQIQINNLTKLQELRVGTNNIQSMSLPPFMSFFEDFSLLDLHANNISVIKTDHTVVLQEIGRNMTLILSRNPLLYIEPGAFKDIYLRELDIRSAFASSAAQKAGLQALYGLNVKKLMFGKFRCDYKIFSSDADYLDGLCFIHFHEVFYYMKERLDVPVNIFRCMINATIVTVKGGLIRETANVPFNEIKELYLIFNQLDTVPGNQLSHLHTLEKLVFTNNYATQIPDFIDMPRLQYVDLSSNQITLTSCCSFFSGTPHLKYLNLSLNPQIGLSVGPFDGLDSLEILDFQRTRVMGMGYLSLFSNLKYLRYLDISYSSITFVNIYCFYGLSNLNVLKIAGNKFQGDVASYLFNNLTLLEHLDMSYCRVVELHPSSFKNLQRLRLLNLRGNNLMTIDFLALQNLKKLTSLYVDKNSITSIPLHVLQKLPKNLIEFDLSSNPIDCSCSQTDFIWWIIQNQNILKQPENIFCKTLSPSSDFRATDFDVDSCVHKKRLAIVLSVFFITVVVLLSFLVYRFQFYVQYCCILLRGYRSPGQQECSYDAFVIFSSYDEAWVINELMENLENGVPPIQLCLHMRDFQAGKSITSNIIDEGIMGSRKIIVVVSQHFIDSDWCRFEFELAQSRFMMERNANIIIIILEDVEEKKTKKVLGLHKHLKKNTYLKWSRDPLSNMRFWIRLRKAIIATNK
;
A
#
# COMPACT_ATOMS: atom_id res chain seq x y z
N MET A 1 -4.65 -15.93 -21.96
CA MET A 1 -5.99 -15.33 -22.10
C MET A 1 -6.45 -14.99 -20.68
N ASN A 2 -6.32 -13.73 -20.29
CA ASN A 2 -6.81 -13.28 -18.98
C ASN A 2 -8.27 -12.88 -19.13
N PHE A 3 -9.15 -13.68 -18.55
CA PHE A 3 -10.58 -13.43 -18.50
C PHE A 3 -10.85 -12.60 -17.24
N PHE A 4 -11.29 -11.35 -17.39
CA PHE A 4 -11.77 -10.56 -16.26
C PHE A 4 -13.24 -10.91 -16.01
N THR A 5 -13.48 -11.69 -14.99
CA THR A 5 -14.81 -11.88 -14.39
C THR A 5 -15.00 -10.83 -13.32
N ILE A 6 -15.80 -9.81 -13.59
CA ILE A 6 -16.31 -8.91 -12.54
C ILE A 6 -17.68 -9.47 -12.15
N ASN A 7 -17.80 -9.95 -10.92
CA ASN A 7 -18.98 -10.54 -10.28
C ASN A 7 -19.60 -11.77 -10.96
N GLU A 8 -19.39 -12.92 -10.35
CA GLU A 8 -20.19 -14.14 -10.50
C GLU A 8 -20.59 -14.49 -11.96
N ASN A 9 -19.66 -14.93 -12.81
CA ASN A 9 -19.89 -15.63 -14.08
C ASN A 9 -20.91 -15.04 -15.09
N LEU A 10 -21.40 -13.81 -14.92
CA LEU A 10 -22.48 -13.22 -15.69
C LEU A 10 -22.03 -12.23 -16.77
N HIS A 11 -20.84 -11.66 -16.65
CA HIS A 11 -20.29 -10.68 -17.60
C HIS A 11 -19.05 -11.23 -18.30
N TYR A 12 -19.02 -11.15 -19.64
CA TYR A 12 -17.89 -11.61 -20.44
C TYR A 12 -17.44 -10.51 -21.41
N SER A 13 -16.19 -10.09 -21.33
CA SER A 13 -15.62 -9.07 -22.20
C SER A 13 -14.53 -9.62 -23.11
N CYS A 14 -14.73 -9.43 -24.42
CA CYS A 14 -13.77 -9.69 -25.49
C CYS A 14 -13.30 -8.40 -26.17
N MET A 15 -13.49 -7.23 -25.53
CA MET A 15 -13.24 -5.91 -26.10
C MET A 15 -11.83 -5.78 -26.66
N GLY A 16 -11.71 -5.28 -27.91
CA GLY A 16 -10.43 -4.89 -28.52
C GLY A 16 -9.43 -6.02 -28.76
N ARG A 17 -9.89 -7.27 -28.91
CA ARG A 17 -9.04 -8.45 -29.09
C ARG A 17 -8.72 -8.77 -30.56
N ASN A 18 -9.15 -7.94 -31.50
CA ASN A 18 -9.01 -8.16 -32.95
C ASN A 18 -9.59 -9.51 -33.42
N LEU A 19 -10.70 -9.92 -32.81
CA LEU A 19 -11.39 -11.16 -33.15
C LEU A 19 -12.27 -10.97 -34.38
N SER A 20 -12.28 -11.96 -35.29
CA SER A 20 -13.13 -12.02 -36.46
C SER A 20 -14.34 -12.95 -36.32
N TYR A 21 -14.46 -13.61 -35.17
CA TYR A 21 -15.58 -14.51 -34.83
C TYR A 21 -15.83 -14.52 -33.34
N ILE A 22 -17.02 -14.88 -32.92
CA ILE A 22 -17.37 -15.01 -31.52
C ILE A 22 -16.92 -16.40 -31.04
N PRO A 23 -16.00 -16.48 -30.03
CA PRO A 23 -15.46 -17.76 -29.57
C PRO A 23 -16.55 -18.70 -29.03
N SER A 24 -16.50 -19.98 -29.43
CA SER A 24 -17.43 -21.01 -28.95
C SER A 24 -17.26 -21.39 -27.47
N ILE A 25 -16.15 -20.99 -26.88
CA ILE A 25 -15.85 -21.22 -25.46
C ILE A 25 -16.62 -20.28 -24.48
N ILE A 26 -17.40 -19.33 -25.01
CA ILE A 26 -18.20 -18.42 -24.18
C ILE A 26 -19.26 -19.24 -23.43
N PRO A 27 -19.34 -19.15 -22.10
CA PRO A 27 -20.30 -19.87 -21.29
C PRO A 27 -21.74 -19.51 -21.69
N SER A 28 -22.61 -20.50 -21.90
CA SER A 28 -24.01 -20.25 -22.23
C SER A 28 -24.81 -19.51 -21.15
N SER A 29 -24.31 -19.47 -19.92
CA SER A 29 -24.91 -18.81 -18.75
C SER A 29 -24.70 -17.30 -18.69
N ILE A 30 -23.86 -16.71 -19.54
CA ILE A 30 -23.59 -15.28 -19.50
C ILE A 30 -24.82 -14.43 -19.75
N GLN A 31 -24.89 -13.29 -19.08
CA GLN A 31 -25.94 -12.29 -19.26
C GLN A 31 -25.48 -11.07 -20.07
N THR A 32 -24.20 -10.74 -20.01
CA THR A 32 -23.62 -9.61 -20.75
C THR A 32 -22.42 -10.07 -21.56
N LEU A 33 -22.41 -9.71 -22.85
CA LEU A 33 -21.27 -9.89 -23.74
C LEU A 33 -20.85 -8.54 -24.32
N ASP A 34 -19.64 -8.10 -23.95
CA ASP A 34 -18.96 -6.99 -24.61
C ASP A 34 -17.97 -7.53 -25.64
N PHE A 35 -18.32 -7.36 -26.92
CA PHE A 35 -17.48 -7.75 -28.05
C PHE A 35 -17.00 -6.52 -28.84
N SER A 36 -17.08 -5.32 -28.27
CA SER A 36 -16.74 -4.07 -28.94
C SER A 36 -15.30 -4.01 -29.44
N PHE A 37 -15.04 -3.19 -30.44
CA PHE A 37 -13.73 -2.98 -31.07
C PHE A 37 -13.06 -4.25 -31.65
N ASN A 38 -13.87 -5.16 -32.19
CA ASN A 38 -13.39 -6.34 -32.91
C ASN A 38 -13.71 -6.23 -34.41
N VAL A 39 -13.61 -7.31 -35.19
CA VAL A 39 -13.79 -7.28 -36.65
C VAL A 39 -14.85 -8.32 -37.10
N LEU A 40 -16.14 -7.94 -37.06
CA LEU A 40 -17.26 -8.79 -37.48
C LEU A 40 -17.96 -8.19 -38.71
N LYS A 41 -17.36 -8.24 -39.89
CA LYS A 41 -17.85 -7.55 -41.08
C LYS A 41 -19.25 -7.98 -41.52
N HIS A 42 -19.62 -9.25 -41.34
CA HIS A 42 -20.89 -9.85 -41.71
C HIS A 42 -21.50 -10.57 -40.53
N LEU A 43 -22.72 -10.26 -40.19
CA LEU A 43 -23.52 -10.96 -39.20
C LEU A 43 -24.58 -11.84 -39.85
N GLN A 44 -24.48 -13.15 -39.61
CA GLN A 44 -25.43 -14.16 -40.04
C GLN A 44 -25.80 -15.06 -38.85
N LYS A 45 -26.81 -15.89 -38.99
CA LYS A 45 -27.34 -16.78 -37.92
C LYS A 45 -26.26 -17.58 -37.20
N THR A 46 -25.23 -18.01 -37.90
CA THR A 46 -24.14 -18.88 -37.36
C THR A 46 -23.07 -18.12 -36.57
N VAL A 47 -23.10 -16.79 -36.58
CA VAL A 47 -22.10 -15.97 -35.87
C VAL A 47 -22.23 -16.13 -34.37
N PHE A 48 -23.42 -16.23 -33.82
CA PHE A 48 -23.69 -16.38 -32.41
C PHE A 48 -23.92 -17.84 -32.03
N PRO A 49 -23.20 -18.38 -31.02
CA PRO A 49 -23.60 -19.61 -30.35
C PRO A 49 -24.95 -19.41 -29.65
N VAL A 50 -25.61 -20.48 -29.23
CA VAL A 50 -26.87 -20.38 -28.49
C VAL A 50 -26.60 -19.84 -27.08
N LEU A 51 -26.94 -18.56 -26.84
CA LEU A 51 -26.76 -17.86 -25.57
C LEU A 51 -28.13 -17.46 -24.99
N SER A 52 -28.82 -18.44 -24.43
CA SER A 52 -30.21 -18.27 -23.99
C SER A 52 -30.38 -17.29 -22.80
N PHE A 53 -29.32 -17.04 -22.01
CA PHE A 53 -29.36 -16.14 -20.89
C PHE A 53 -28.85 -14.74 -21.22
N LEU A 54 -28.29 -14.51 -22.40
CA LEU A 54 -27.74 -13.23 -22.79
C LEU A 54 -28.82 -12.15 -22.82
N ARG A 55 -28.57 -11.06 -22.11
CA ARG A 55 -29.44 -9.88 -21.98
C ARG A 55 -28.85 -8.65 -22.64
N VAL A 56 -27.55 -8.45 -22.55
CA VAL A 56 -26.84 -7.30 -23.10
C VAL A 56 -25.78 -7.75 -24.08
N LEU A 57 -25.83 -7.23 -25.30
CA LEU A 57 -24.85 -7.50 -26.36
C LEU A 57 -24.32 -6.17 -26.88
N ASP A 58 -23.01 -5.94 -26.69
CA ASP A 58 -22.31 -4.79 -27.26
C ASP A 58 -21.41 -5.23 -28.42
N LEU A 59 -21.73 -4.74 -29.61
CA LEU A 59 -21.00 -4.93 -30.85
C LEU A 59 -20.49 -3.60 -31.42
N SER A 60 -20.24 -2.61 -30.56
CA SER A 60 -19.76 -1.30 -30.98
C SER A 60 -18.44 -1.38 -31.74
N ARG A 61 -18.34 -0.63 -32.84
CA ARG A 61 -17.10 -0.49 -33.65
C ARG A 61 -16.49 -1.84 -34.09
N CYS A 62 -17.35 -2.78 -34.48
CA CYS A 62 -16.95 -4.08 -34.99
C CYS A 62 -16.80 -4.15 -36.51
N GLN A 63 -16.83 -3.01 -37.22
CA GLN A 63 -16.74 -2.89 -38.68
C GLN A 63 -17.86 -3.65 -39.40
N ILE A 64 -19.03 -3.81 -38.78
CA ILE A 64 -20.19 -4.52 -39.33
C ILE A 64 -20.74 -3.73 -40.51
N LYS A 65 -20.84 -4.40 -41.68
CA LYS A 65 -21.43 -3.87 -42.92
C LYS A 65 -22.76 -4.50 -43.28
N HIS A 66 -22.92 -5.77 -42.99
CA HIS A 66 -24.11 -6.55 -43.37
C HIS A 66 -24.67 -7.32 -42.18
N ILE A 67 -25.98 -7.22 -41.99
CA ILE A 67 -26.72 -7.96 -40.95
C ILE A 67 -27.83 -8.75 -41.69
N GLU A 68 -27.74 -10.08 -41.65
CA GLU A 68 -28.68 -10.98 -42.28
C GLU A 68 -30.00 -11.13 -41.49
N ASN A 69 -31.06 -11.66 -42.14
CA ASN A 69 -32.41 -11.74 -41.54
C ASN A 69 -32.46 -12.48 -40.19
N ASP A 70 -31.76 -13.61 -40.07
CA ASP A 70 -31.87 -14.50 -38.90
C ASP A 70 -30.71 -14.33 -37.90
N THR A 71 -29.94 -13.28 -38.04
CA THR A 71 -28.69 -13.05 -37.29
C THR A 71 -28.85 -13.25 -35.76
N PHE A 72 -29.88 -12.69 -35.16
CA PHE A 72 -30.05 -12.70 -33.68
C PHE A 72 -30.94 -13.86 -33.17
N TYR A 73 -31.20 -14.85 -33.98
CA TYR A 73 -32.04 -16.01 -33.58
C TYR A 73 -31.52 -16.73 -32.34
N ASN A 74 -30.17 -16.92 -32.23
CA ASN A 74 -29.53 -17.63 -31.12
C ASN A 74 -29.41 -16.80 -29.84
N VAL A 75 -29.71 -15.49 -29.88
CA VAL A 75 -29.63 -14.55 -28.77
C VAL A 75 -30.96 -13.80 -28.54
N LYS A 76 -32.07 -14.47 -28.78
CA LYS A 76 -33.45 -13.92 -28.80
C LYS A 76 -33.90 -13.25 -27.48
N ASN A 77 -33.21 -13.49 -26.36
CA ASN A 77 -33.58 -12.97 -25.05
C ASN A 77 -32.91 -11.64 -24.72
N LEU A 78 -32.29 -11.01 -25.71
CA LEU A 78 -31.66 -9.70 -25.50
C LEU A 78 -32.68 -8.66 -25.03
N THR A 79 -32.26 -7.87 -24.04
CA THR A 79 -32.94 -6.67 -23.60
C THR A 79 -32.22 -5.41 -24.10
N THR A 80 -30.93 -5.50 -24.38
CA THR A 80 -30.12 -4.39 -24.90
C THR A 80 -29.23 -4.88 -26.06
N LEU A 81 -29.29 -4.17 -27.20
CA LEU A 81 -28.42 -4.37 -28.35
C LEU A 81 -27.75 -3.06 -28.73
N ILE A 82 -26.41 -3.05 -28.76
CA ILE A 82 -25.59 -1.89 -29.09
C ILE A 82 -24.77 -2.20 -30.33
N LEU A 83 -24.99 -1.39 -31.41
CA LEU A 83 -24.31 -1.50 -32.69
C LEU A 83 -23.53 -0.23 -33.07
N THR A 84 -23.23 0.63 -32.11
CA THR A 84 -22.60 1.95 -32.33
C THR A 84 -21.33 1.89 -33.19
N GLY A 85 -21.19 2.83 -34.14
CA GLY A 85 -19.94 3.02 -34.90
C GLY A 85 -19.64 1.93 -35.91
N ASN A 86 -20.70 1.24 -36.42
CA ASN A 86 -20.56 0.24 -37.46
C ASN A 86 -21.07 0.81 -38.81
N PRO A 87 -20.31 0.70 -39.91
CA PRO A 87 -20.71 1.22 -41.20
C PRO A 87 -21.70 0.25 -41.90
N ILE A 88 -22.92 0.15 -41.37
CA ILE A 88 -23.92 -0.80 -41.84
C ILE A 88 -24.48 -0.34 -43.18
N THR A 89 -24.25 -1.12 -44.25
CA THR A 89 -24.77 -0.87 -45.61
C THR A 89 -25.97 -1.70 -45.92
N TYR A 90 -26.13 -2.85 -45.26
CA TYR A 90 -27.30 -3.72 -45.43
C TYR A 90 -27.84 -4.17 -44.07
N PHE A 91 -29.10 -3.86 -43.85
CA PHE A 91 -29.86 -4.23 -42.65
C PHE A 91 -31.00 -5.17 -43.13
N GLY A 92 -30.84 -6.48 -42.90
CA GLY A 92 -31.78 -7.49 -43.40
C GLY A 92 -33.19 -7.23 -42.91
N PRO A 93 -34.21 -7.30 -43.85
CA PRO A 93 -35.57 -7.09 -43.45
C PRO A 93 -36.00 -8.14 -42.43
N GLY A 94 -36.37 -7.70 -41.23
CA GLY A 94 -36.77 -8.60 -40.14
C GLY A 94 -35.62 -9.17 -39.31
N CYS A 95 -34.39 -8.74 -39.48
CA CYS A 95 -33.24 -9.20 -38.66
C CYS A 95 -33.46 -9.06 -37.12
N LEU A 96 -34.24 -8.08 -36.69
CA LEU A 96 -34.60 -7.83 -35.30
C LEU A 96 -35.88 -8.56 -34.84
N ASN A 97 -36.60 -9.28 -35.73
CA ASN A 97 -37.90 -9.87 -35.40
C ASN A 97 -37.90 -10.88 -34.26
N PHE A 98 -36.75 -11.50 -33.98
CA PHE A 98 -36.58 -12.46 -32.89
C PHE A 98 -36.37 -11.83 -31.52
N LEU A 99 -36.05 -10.53 -31.45
CA LEU A 99 -35.68 -9.82 -30.23
C LEU A 99 -36.91 -9.22 -29.51
N ARG A 100 -37.94 -10.02 -29.27
CA ARG A 100 -39.23 -9.57 -28.70
C ARG A 100 -39.12 -8.98 -27.29
N ASN A 101 -38.02 -9.23 -26.59
CA ASN A 101 -37.77 -8.70 -25.24
C ASN A 101 -36.85 -7.47 -25.24
N LEU A 102 -36.50 -6.97 -26.44
CA LEU A 102 -35.59 -5.83 -26.56
C LEU A 102 -36.23 -4.56 -25.98
N GLN A 103 -35.55 -3.96 -25.03
CA GLN A 103 -35.93 -2.71 -24.37
C GLN A 103 -35.08 -1.52 -24.85
N ARG A 104 -33.82 -1.77 -25.19
CA ARG A 104 -32.90 -0.72 -25.65
C ARG A 104 -32.23 -1.14 -26.95
N LEU A 105 -32.39 -0.30 -27.99
CA LEU A 105 -31.71 -0.44 -29.27
C LEU A 105 -30.86 0.80 -29.55
N VAL A 106 -29.55 0.58 -29.72
CA VAL A 106 -28.58 1.65 -29.96
C VAL A 106 -27.94 1.47 -31.33
N LEU A 107 -28.28 2.36 -32.25
CA LEU A 107 -27.83 2.43 -33.64
C LEU A 107 -27.15 3.79 -33.91
N VAL A 108 -26.27 4.21 -33.03
CA VAL A 108 -25.56 5.49 -33.15
C VAL A 108 -24.38 5.32 -34.11
N ASP A 109 -24.23 6.24 -35.07
CA ASP A 109 -23.14 6.22 -36.05
C ASP A 109 -23.07 4.90 -36.85
N VAL A 110 -24.23 4.52 -37.45
CA VAL A 110 -24.33 3.29 -38.27
C VAL A 110 -24.69 3.57 -39.73
N GLY A 111 -24.85 4.84 -40.11
CA GLY A 111 -25.12 5.24 -41.50
C GLY A 111 -26.60 5.26 -41.90
N LEU A 112 -27.54 5.30 -40.93
CA LEU A 112 -28.98 5.37 -41.24
C LEU A 112 -29.35 6.68 -41.91
N SER A 113 -30.19 6.61 -42.96
CA SER A 113 -30.76 7.77 -43.67
C SER A 113 -32.25 8.05 -43.31
N SER A 114 -32.93 7.10 -42.67
CA SER A 114 -34.32 7.25 -42.24
C SER A 114 -34.66 6.42 -41.00
N LEU A 115 -35.79 6.72 -40.35
CA LEU A 115 -36.34 5.96 -39.24
C LEU A 115 -37.22 4.77 -39.66
N GLN A 116 -37.33 4.49 -40.96
CA GLN A 116 -38.13 3.41 -41.47
C GLN A 116 -37.45 2.03 -41.28
N ILE A 117 -37.14 1.73 -40.03
CA ILE A 117 -36.53 0.48 -39.60
C ILE A 117 -37.64 -0.51 -39.24
N GLN A 118 -37.52 -1.79 -39.68
CA GLN A 118 -38.49 -2.83 -39.32
C GLN A 118 -38.32 -3.27 -37.87
N ILE A 119 -38.94 -2.54 -36.96
CA ILE A 119 -38.92 -2.80 -35.50
C ILE A 119 -40.32 -3.10 -34.94
N ASN A 120 -41.28 -3.38 -35.80
CA ASN A 120 -42.70 -3.59 -35.42
C ASN A 120 -42.91 -4.72 -34.38
N ASN A 121 -42.03 -5.70 -34.32
CA ASN A 121 -42.09 -6.79 -33.37
C ASN A 121 -41.43 -6.48 -32.02
N LEU A 122 -40.80 -5.32 -31.87
CA LEU A 122 -40.09 -4.89 -30.63
C LEU A 122 -41.05 -4.16 -29.66
N THR A 123 -42.16 -4.78 -29.32
CA THR A 123 -43.25 -4.16 -28.54
C THR A 123 -42.85 -3.70 -27.16
N LYS A 124 -41.74 -4.22 -26.60
CA LYS A 124 -41.19 -3.84 -25.29
C LYS A 124 -40.09 -2.78 -25.38
N LEU A 125 -39.88 -2.15 -26.57
CA LEU A 125 -38.84 -1.16 -26.76
C LEU A 125 -39.14 0.09 -25.96
N GLN A 126 -38.17 0.47 -25.12
CA GLN A 126 -38.22 1.64 -24.27
C GLN A 126 -37.34 2.77 -24.81
N GLU A 127 -36.17 2.41 -25.35
CA GLU A 127 -35.18 3.38 -25.84
C GLU A 127 -34.77 3.04 -27.27
N LEU A 128 -34.87 4.04 -28.17
CA LEU A 128 -34.29 4.02 -29.50
C LEU A 128 -33.27 5.15 -29.63
N ARG A 129 -32.00 4.80 -29.79
CA ARG A 129 -30.91 5.75 -29.99
C ARG A 129 -30.34 5.62 -31.38
N VAL A 130 -30.57 6.62 -32.21
CA VAL A 130 -30.15 6.69 -33.62
C VAL A 130 -29.39 7.99 -33.92
N GLY A 131 -28.71 8.51 -32.92
CA GLY A 131 -27.88 9.72 -33.03
C GLY A 131 -26.70 9.54 -34.00
N THR A 132 -26.11 10.63 -34.44
CA THR A 132 -24.92 10.66 -35.33
C THR A 132 -25.09 9.82 -36.60
N ASN A 133 -26.22 9.97 -37.26
CA ASN A 133 -26.54 9.34 -38.53
C ASN A 133 -26.88 10.40 -39.62
N ASN A 134 -27.47 10.03 -40.77
CA ASN A 134 -27.83 10.91 -41.84
C ASN A 134 -29.36 11.05 -42.00
N ILE A 135 -30.12 10.91 -40.91
CA ILE A 135 -31.56 10.96 -40.89
C ILE A 135 -32.03 12.39 -41.19
N GLN A 136 -32.90 12.54 -42.19
CA GLN A 136 -33.40 13.84 -42.66
C GLN A 136 -34.78 14.21 -42.10
N SER A 137 -35.57 13.23 -41.63
CA SER A 137 -36.90 13.42 -41.07
C SER A 137 -37.08 12.67 -39.78
N MET A 138 -37.78 13.28 -38.81
CA MET A 138 -38.13 12.61 -37.55
C MET A 138 -39.45 11.81 -37.63
N SER A 139 -40.04 11.60 -38.85
CA SER A 139 -41.26 10.82 -39.02
C SER A 139 -41.09 9.41 -38.50
N LEU A 140 -41.79 9.07 -37.44
CA LEU A 140 -41.80 7.75 -36.83
C LEU A 140 -42.78 6.85 -37.56
N PRO A 141 -42.49 5.54 -37.71
CA PRO A 141 -43.44 4.57 -38.18
C PRO A 141 -44.71 4.54 -37.32
N PRO A 142 -45.94 4.50 -37.90
CA PRO A 142 -47.20 4.57 -37.15
C PRO A 142 -47.35 3.46 -36.08
N PHE A 143 -46.81 2.25 -36.31
CA PHE A 143 -46.89 1.15 -35.35
C PHE A 143 -46.18 1.45 -34.00
N MET A 144 -45.28 2.47 -33.91
CA MET A 144 -44.61 2.85 -32.66
C MET A 144 -45.58 3.49 -31.66
N SER A 145 -46.73 3.97 -32.09
CA SER A 145 -47.79 4.46 -31.16
C SER A 145 -48.31 3.36 -30.22
N PHE A 146 -48.19 2.10 -30.62
CA PHE A 146 -48.57 0.93 -29.80
C PHE A 146 -47.50 0.45 -28.82
N PHE A 147 -46.30 1.06 -28.82
CA PHE A 147 -45.23 0.66 -27.89
C PHE A 147 -45.49 1.24 -26.49
N GLU A 148 -46.02 0.41 -25.62
CA GLU A 148 -46.52 0.83 -24.29
C GLU A 148 -45.46 1.49 -23.41
N ASP A 149 -44.17 1.05 -23.44
CA ASP A 149 -43.10 1.52 -22.58
C ASP A 149 -42.11 2.45 -23.28
N PHE A 150 -42.39 2.88 -24.53
CA PHE A 150 -41.47 3.72 -25.28
C PHE A 150 -41.27 5.09 -24.60
N SER A 151 -40.06 5.42 -24.19
CA SER A 151 -39.77 6.56 -23.30
C SER A 151 -38.58 7.40 -23.75
N LEU A 152 -37.76 6.96 -24.72
CA LEU A 152 -36.64 7.75 -25.21
C LEU A 152 -36.41 7.56 -26.71
N LEU A 153 -36.40 8.69 -27.44
CA LEU A 153 -35.97 8.81 -28.83
C LEU A 153 -34.77 9.75 -28.92
N ASP A 154 -33.63 9.23 -29.28
CA ASP A 154 -32.40 9.99 -29.45
C ASP A 154 -32.03 10.14 -30.95
N LEU A 155 -32.22 11.33 -31.47
CA LEU A 155 -31.94 11.76 -32.85
C LEU A 155 -30.77 12.76 -32.91
N HIS A 156 -29.93 12.87 -31.87
CA HIS A 156 -28.88 13.86 -31.87
C HIS A 156 -27.92 13.76 -33.07
N ALA A 157 -27.39 14.88 -33.50
CA ALA A 157 -26.39 14.97 -34.59
C ALA A 157 -26.80 14.19 -35.85
N ASN A 158 -28.03 14.42 -36.28
CA ASN A 158 -28.53 13.96 -37.58
C ASN A 158 -28.63 15.15 -38.57
N ASN A 159 -29.31 14.99 -39.71
CA ASN A 159 -29.46 15.99 -40.75
C ASN A 159 -30.93 16.49 -40.90
N ILE A 160 -31.64 16.53 -39.74
CA ILE A 160 -33.04 16.97 -39.73
C ILE A 160 -33.06 18.49 -39.85
N SER A 161 -33.65 19.01 -40.93
CA SER A 161 -33.75 20.42 -41.21
C SER A 161 -35.15 20.99 -41.08
N VAL A 162 -36.20 20.15 -41.24
CA VAL A 162 -37.61 20.56 -41.20
C VAL A 162 -38.41 19.59 -40.33
N ILE A 163 -39.25 20.17 -39.45
CA ILE A 163 -40.21 19.43 -38.67
C ILE A 163 -41.61 19.91 -39.02
N LYS A 164 -42.48 18.99 -39.49
CA LYS A 164 -43.86 19.27 -39.85
C LYS A 164 -44.81 18.58 -38.85
N THR A 165 -46.09 18.95 -38.88
CA THR A 165 -47.10 18.36 -38.00
C THR A 165 -47.26 16.86 -38.26
N ASP A 166 -47.15 16.39 -39.53
CA ASP A 166 -47.22 14.96 -39.89
C ASP A 166 -46.03 14.17 -39.27
N HIS A 167 -44.88 14.79 -39.05
CA HIS A 167 -43.74 14.13 -38.42
C HIS A 167 -43.96 13.86 -36.91
N THR A 168 -44.85 14.58 -36.24
CA THR A 168 -45.06 14.54 -34.78
C THR A 168 -46.32 13.79 -34.37
N VAL A 169 -47.21 13.37 -35.33
CA VAL A 169 -48.45 12.66 -35.03
C VAL A 169 -48.22 11.44 -34.12
N VAL A 170 -47.25 10.59 -34.45
CA VAL A 170 -46.92 9.40 -33.63
C VAL A 170 -46.47 9.77 -32.22
N LEU A 171 -45.75 10.87 -32.03
CA LEU A 171 -45.37 11.39 -30.70
C LEU A 171 -46.59 11.82 -29.91
N GLN A 172 -47.60 12.44 -30.59
CA GLN A 172 -48.85 12.88 -29.94
C GLN A 172 -49.69 11.65 -29.54
N GLU A 173 -49.75 10.60 -30.40
CA GLU A 173 -50.46 9.36 -30.11
C GLU A 173 -49.80 8.57 -28.93
N ILE A 174 -48.46 8.57 -28.83
CA ILE A 174 -47.74 7.96 -27.69
C ILE A 174 -48.21 8.65 -26.39
N GLY A 175 -48.48 9.97 -26.40
CA GLY A 175 -49.15 10.72 -25.35
C GLY A 175 -48.53 10.65 -23.95
N ARG A 176 -47.27 10.24 -23.80
CA ARG A 176 -46.61 9.94 -22.52
C ARG A 176 -45.34 10.76 -22.36
N ASN A 177 -44.89 10.87 -21.12
CA ASN A 177 -43.69 11.57 -20.70
C ASN A 177 -42.38 10.96 -21.29
N MET A 178 -42.14 11.13 -22.60
CA MET A 178 -40.92 10.64 -23.25
C MET A 178 -39.80 11.68 -23.33
N THR A 179 -38.60 11.25 -23.50
CA THR A 179 -37.44 12.09 -23.78
C THR A 179 -37.20 12.13 -25.28
N LEU A 180 -37.14 13.33 -25.85
CA LEU A 180 -36.80 13.56 -27.26
C LEU A 180 -35.50 14.38 -27.34
N ILE A 181 -34.48 13.82 -28.00
CA ILE A 181 -33.18 14.45 -28.18
C ILE A 181 -33.01 14.81 -29.66
N LEU A 182 -33.03 16.10 -29.96
CA LEU A 182 -32.85 16.67 -31.31
C LEU A 182 -31.57 17.52 -31.42
N SER A 183 -30.74 17.51 -30.39
CA SER A 183 -29.54 18.34 -30.33
C SER A 183 -28.60 18.10 -31.52
N ARG A 184 -27.89 19.16 -31.95
CA ARG A 184 -26.96 19.13 -33.13
C ARG A 184 -27.59 18.72 -34.45
N ASN A 185 -28.87 19.02 -34.70
CA ASN A 185 -29.50 18.95 -36.02
C ASN A 185 -29.48 20.33 -36.67
N PRO A 186 -29.45 20.46 -38.03
CA PRO A 186 -29.46 21.75 -38.69
C PRO A 186 -30.91 22.23 -38.97
N LEU A 187 -31.73 22.35 -37.89
CA LEU A 187 -33.12 22.78 -38.02
C LEU A 187 -33.23 24.19 -38.65
N LEU A 188 -33.93 24.31 -39.73
CA LEU A 188 -34.25 25.55 -40.42
C LEU A 188 -35.69 25.99 -40.17
N TYR A 189 -36.62 25.05 -40.07
CA TYR A 189 -38.03 25.32 -39.94
C TYR A 189 -38.75 24.26 -39.08
N ILE A 190 -39.57 24.77 -38.15
CA ILE A 190 -40.57 23.98 -37.43
C ILE A 190 -41.94 24.57 -37.80
N GLU A 191 -42.85 23.71 -38.24
CA GLU A 191 -44.21 24.14 -38.57
C GLU A 191 -44.91 24.58 -37.27
N PRO A 192 -45.54 25.80 -37.27
CA PRO A 192 -46.24 26.25 -36.10
C PRO A 192 -47.35 25.30 -35.67
N GLY A 193 -47.28 24.87 -34.35
CA GLY A 193 -48.21 23.92 -33.80
C GLY A 193 -47.83 22.44 -33.96
N ALA A 194 -46.69 22.12 -34.61
CA ALA A 194 -46.23 20.74 -34.72
C ALA A 194 -46.03 20.04 -33.36
N PHE A 195 -45.78 20.79 -32.30
CA PHE A 195 -45.61 20.27 -30.94
C PHE A 195 -46.77 20.65 -30.02
N LYS A 196 -47.84 21.21 -30.54
CA LYS A 196 -48.98 21.61 -29.73
C LYS A 196 -49.63 20.38 -29.08
N ASP A 197 -49.95 20.49 -27.79
CA ASP A 197 -50.57 19.47 -26.95
C ASP A 197 -49.74 18.18 -26.83
N ILE A 198 -48.42 18.24 -27.14
CA ILE A 198 -47.48 17.15 -26.89
C ILE A 198 -46.88 17.28 -25.50
N TYR A 199 -46.84 16.17 -24.74
CA TYR A 199 -46.26 16.09 -23.38
C TYR A 199 -44.93 15.36 -23.46
N LEU A 200 -43.83 16.06 -23.08
CA LEU A 200 -42.50 15.47 -23.04
C LEU A 200 -41.94 15.52 -21.62
N ARG A 201 -41.22 14.47 -21.22
CA ARG A 201 -40.39 14.50 -20.02
C ARG A 201 -39.18 15.43 -20.20
N GLU A 202 -38.48 15.30 -21.33
CA GLU A 202 -37.33 16.10 -21.68
C GLU A 202 -37.27 16.37 -23.17
N LEU A 203 -37.02 17.63 -23.55
CA LEU A 203 -36.69 18.01 -24.92
C LEU A 203 -35.28 18.63 -24.94
N ASP A 204 -34.34 18.00 -25.66
CA ASP A 204 -33.00 18.53 -25.89
C ASP A 204 -32.87 19.07 -27.33
N ILE A 205 -32.83 20.40 -27.43
CA ILE A 205 -32.62 21.15 -28.68
C ILE A 205 -31.32 21.98 -28.66
N ARG A 206 -30.35 21.57 -27.86
CA ARG A 206 -29.04 22.26 -27.80
C ARG A 206 -28.31 22.18 -29.13
N SER A 207 -27.91 23.35 -29.67
CA SER A 207 -27.30 23.44 -31.01
C SER A 207 -28.14 22.79 -32.14
N ALA A 208 -29.46 22.78 -32.00
CA ALA A 208 -30.35 22.16 -32.97
C ALA A 208 -30.73 23.10 -34.12
N PHE A 209 -30.44 24.37 -34.07
CA PHE A 209 -30.83 25.34 -35.09
C PHE A 209 -29.68 25.75 -35.99
N ALA A 210 -29.90 25.85 -37.28
CA ALA A 210 -28.89 26.21 -38.26
C ALA A 210 -28.47 27.72 -38.19
N SER A 211 -29.38 28.58 -37.71
CA SER A 211 -29.15 30.04 -37.54
C SER A 211 -29.90 30.64 -36.35
N SER A 212 -29.56 31.86 -35.95
CA SER A 212 -30.31 32.58 -34.91
C SER A 212 -31.73 32.91 -35.33
N ALA A 213 -31.98 33.24 -36.59
CA ALA A 213 -33.32 33.43 -37.14
C ALA A 213 -34.16 32.17 -37.09
N ALA A 214 -33.56 31.02 -37.46
CA ALA A 214 -34.20 29.70 -37.36
C ALA A 214 -34.49 29.36 -35.90
N GLN A 215 -33.59 29.71 -34.94
CA GLN A 215 -33.83 29.51 -33.51
C GLN A 215 -35.00 30.36 -33.00
N LYS A 216 -35.08 31.66 -33.38
CA LYS A 216 -36.18 32.53 -32.97
C LYS A 216 -37.51 31.97 -33.46
N ALA A 217 -37.61 31.70 -34.78
CA ALA A 217 -38.82 31.16 -35.38
C ALA A 217 -39.19 29.78 -34.84
N GLY A 218 -38.16 28.91 -34.62
CA GLY A 218 -38.35 27.55 -34.11
C GLY A 218 -38.91 27.57 -32.68
N LEU A 219 -38.32 28.38 -31.76
CA LEU A 219 -38.83 28.50 -30.38
C LEU A 219 -40.29 29.07 -30.37
N GLN A 220 -40.62 30.01 -31.24
CA GLN A 220 -42.00 30.52 -31.38
C GLN A 220 -42.94 29.41 -31.88
N ALA A 221 -42.48 28.54 -32.81
CA ALA A 221 -43.27 27.46 -33.33
C ALA A 221 -43.57 26.31 -32.34
N LEU A 222 -42.82 26.27 -31.18
CA LEU A 222 -43.05 25.33 -30.11
C LEU A 222 -44.17 25.75 -29.15
N TYR A 223 -45.02 26.72 -29.55
CA TYR A 223 -46.10 27.17 -28.68
C TYR A 223 -47.04 26.00 -28.32
N GLY A 224 -47.54 25.98 -27.07
CA GLY A 224 -48.42 24.95 -26.54
C GLY A 224 -47.74 23.60 -26.23
N LEU A 225 -46.42 23.48 -26.39
CA LEU A 225 -45.66 22.34 -25.93
C LEU A 225 -45.64 22.30 -24.38
N ASN A 226 -45.93 21.14 -23.81
CA ASN A 226 -45.74 20.84 -22.41
C ASN A 226 -44.52 19.93 -22.22
N VAL A 227 -43.48 20.42 -21.54
CA VAL A 227 -42.28 19.66 -21.30
C VAL A 227 -41.82 19.82 -19.82
N LYS A 228 -41.47 18.70 -19.17
CA LYS A 228 -40.96 18.84 -17.78
C LYS A 228 -39.59 19.52 -17.76
N LYS A 229 -38.68 19.11 -18.67
CA LYS A 229 -37.32 19.67 -18.75
C LYS A 229 -36.98 20.08 -20.18
N LEU A 230 -36.71 21.37 -20.36
CA LEU A 230 -36.28 21.92 -21.65
C LEU A 230 -34.75 22.19 -21.62
N MET A 231 -34.03 21.63 -22.59
CA MET A 231 -32.59 21.88 -22.74
C MET A 231 -32.32 22.59 -24.07
N PHE A 232 -31.73 23.77 -24.02
CA PHE A 232 -31.42 24.55 -25.22
C PHE A 232 -30.08 25.30 -25.06
N GLY A 233 -29.64 26.03 -26.12
CA GLY A 233 -28.35 26.70 -26.13
C GLY A 233 -27.43 26.16 -27.22
N LYS A 234 -26.12 26.46 -27.13
CA LYS A 234 -25.16 26.13 -28.20
C LYS A 234 -23.91 25.42 -27.67
N PHE A 235 -23.47 24.40 -28.42
CA PHE A 235 -22.20 23.69 -28.16
C PHE A 235 -20.99 24.33 -28.88
N ARG A 236 -21.24 25.07 -30.00
CA ARG A 236 -20.22 25.73 -30.81
C ARG A 236 -20.68 27.17 -31.13
N CYS A 237 -19.75 28.10 -31.09
CA CYS A 237 -19.91 29.43 -31.65
C CYS A 237 -19.44 29.40 -33.09
N ASP A 238 -20.34 29.54 -34.03
CA ASP A 238 -19.97 30.05 -35.34
C ASP A 238 -19.71 31.54 -35.17
N TYR A 239 -18.53 32.03 -35.55
CA TYR A 239 -18.00 33.41 -35.34
C TYR A 239 -18.81 34.51 -36.01
N LYS A 240 -20.07 34.29 -36.35
CA LYS A 240 -20.98 35.30 -36.87
C LYS A 240 -21.72 35.93 -35.70
N ILE A 241 -21.36 37.19 -35.49
CA ILE A 241 -21.89 38.22 -34.57
C ILE A 241 -23.36 37.91 -34.25
N PHE A 242 -23.63 37.53 -32.97
CA PHE A 242 -24.99 37.64 -32.48
C PHE A 242 -25.28 39.11 -32.26
N SER A 243 -26.31 39.64 -32.94
CA SER A 243 -26.90 40.89 -32.55
C SER A 243 -27.33 40.80 -31.08
N SER A 244 -27.15 41.88 -30.34
CA SER A 244 -27.57 42.03 -28.96
C SER A 244 -29.11 41.99 -28.76
N ASP A 245 -29.86 41.52 -29.75
CA ASP A 245 -31.32 41.42 -29.72
C ASP A 245 -31.75 40.28 -28.79
N ALA A 246 -32.19 40.67 -27.58
CA ALA A 246 -32.72 39.78 -26.55
C ALA A 246 -33.94 38.96 -27.05
N ASP A 247 -34.55 39.37 -28.14
CA ASP A 247 -35.82 38.86 -28.66
C ASP A 247 -35.76 37.44 -29.25
N TYR A 248 -34.59 36.89 -29.47
CA TYR A 248 -34.48 35.54 -30.05
C TYR A 248 -34.92 34.40 -29.10
N LEU A 249 -35.10 34.69 -27.78
CA LEU A 249 -35.62 33.80 -26.76
C LEU A 249 -37.09 34.00 -26.42
N ASP A 250 -37.76 34.98 -26.98
CA ASP A 250 -39.14 35.29 -26.62
C ASP A 250 -40.10 34.12 -26.89
N GLY A 251 -39.74 33.22 -27.80
CA GLY A 251 -40.51 32.01 -28.02
C GLY A 251 -40.64 31.08 -26.84
N LEU A 252 -39.69 31.16 -25.89
CA LEU A 252 -39.75 30.38 -24.65
C LEU A 252 -40.96 30.72 -23.78
N CYS A 253 -41.49 31.95 -23.86
CA CYS A 253 -42.66 32.40 -23.08
C CYS A 253 -43.92 31.62 -23.43
N PHE A 254 -43.96 30.92 -24.57
CA PHE A 254 -45.13 30.18 -25.05
C PHE A 254 -44.99 28.66 -24.81
N ILE A 255 -43.90 28.21 -24.17
CA ILE A 255 -43.63 26.82 -23.83
C ILE A 255 -43.89 26.64 -22.33
N HIS A 256 -44.62 25.60 -21.96
CA HIS A 256 -44.83 25.22 -20.58
C HIS A 256 -43.72 24.25 -20.13
N PHE A 257 -42.84 24.73 -19.21
CA PHE A 257 -41.78 23.90 -18.66
C PHE A 257 -41.61 24.13 -17.14
N HIS A 258 -41.15 23.07 -16.42
CA HIS A 258 -40.82 23.13 -14.99
C HIS A 258 -39.32 23.31 -14.77
N GLU A 259 -38.51 22.67 -15.62
CA GLU A 259 -37.04 22.71 -15.50
C GLU A 259 -36.47 23.25 -16.82
N VAL A 260 -35.56 24.17 -16.73
CA VAL A 260 -34.88 24.71 -17.91
C VAL A 260 -33.37 24.65 -17.73
N PHE A 261 -32.72 24.15 -18.80
CA PHE A 261 -31.28 24.07 -18.86
C PHE A 261 -30.78 24.80 -20.10
N TYR A 262 -30.11 25.92 -19.86
CA TYR A 262 -29.51 26.73 -20.91
C TYR A 262 -27.99 26.51 -20.89
N TYR A 263 -27.44 26.12 -22.06
CA TYR A 263 -26.02 25.82 -22.20
C TYR A 263 -25.35 26.68 -23.27
N MET A 264 -24.22 27.30 -22.93
CA MET A 264 -23.37 28.05 -23.87
C MET A 264 -21.92 27.60 -23.64
N LYS A 265 -21.23 27.22 -24.71
CA LYS A 265 -19.83 26.77 -24.59
C LYS A 265 -18.82 27.91 -24.47
N GLU A 266 -19.12 29.11 -24.99
CA GLU A 266 -18.15 30.19 -25.14
C GLU A 266 -18.64 31.52 -24.54
N ARG A 267 -17.70 32.50 -24.46
CA ARG A 267 -17.85 33.83 -23.87
C ARG A 267 -18.77 34.74 -24.69
N LEU A 268 -19.95 34.31 -25.04
CA LEU A 268 -20.97 35.13 -25.66
C LEU A 268 -21.84 35.78 -24.61
N ASP A 269 -22.16 37.05 -24.85
CA ASP A 269 -23.10 37.80 -24.03
C ASP A 269 -24.44 37.05 -23.97
N VAL A 270 -24.88 36.69 -22.78
CA VAL A 270 -26.21 36.18 -22.52
C VAL A 270 -27.14 37.36 -22.42
N PRO A 271 -28.29 37.41 -23.12
CA PRO A 271 -29.23 38.50 -23.03
C PRO A 271 -29.64 38.75 -21.58
N VAL A 272 -29.66 40.00 -21.17
CA VAL A 272 -30.05 40.42 -19.80
C VAL A 272 -31.44 39.88 -19.44
N ASN A 273 -32.33 39.74 -20.44
CA ASN A 273 -33.70 39.26 -20.27
C ASN A 273 -33.88 37.75 -20.39
N ILE A 274 -32.82 36.96 -20.30
CA ILE A 274 -32.92 35.48 -20.44
C ILE A 274 -33.97 34.88 -19.48
N PHE A 275 -34.09 35.45 -18.32
CA PHE A 275 -34.97 34.93 -17.28
C PHE A 275 -36.44 35.34 -17.45
N ARG A 276 -36.75 36.30 -18.37
CA ARG A 276 -38.08 36.82 -18.56
C ARG A 276 -39.13 35.77 -18.85
N CYS A 277 -38.78 34.74 -19.65
CA CYS A 277 -39.71 33.66 -20.00
C CYS A 277 -39.60 32.45 -19.06
N MET A 278 -38.78 32.49 -17.99
CA MET A 278 -38.59 31.40 -17.06
C MET A 278 -39.31 31.61 -15.72
N ILE A 279 -40.27 32.53 -15.67
CA ILE A 279 -40.96 32.98 -14.43
C ILE A 279 -41.58 31.83 -13.65
N ASN A 280 -42.13 30.82 -14.32
CA ASN A 280 -42.80 29.68 -13.71
C ASN A 280 -41.92 28.45 -13.60
N ALA A 281 -40.62 28.57 -13.91
CA ALA A 281 -39.71 27.44 -13.75
C ALA A 281 -39.36 27.21 -12.29
N THR A 282 -39.40 25.98 -11.86
CA THR A 282 -39.00 25.55 -10.51
C THR A 282 -37.49 25.29 -10.44
N ILE A 283 -36.86 24.88 -11.54
CA ILE A 283 -35.42 24.61 -11.64
C ILE A 283 -34.86 25.37 -12.86
N VAL A 284 -33.90 26.25 -12.61
CA VAL A 284 -33.23 26.98 -13.67
C VAL A 284 -31.72 26.72 -13.64
N THR A 285 -31.18 26.29 -14.74
CA THR A 285 -29.74 26.06 -14.92
C THR A 285 -29.24 26.89 -16.09
N VAL A 286 -28.31 27.82 -15.82
CA VAL A 286 -27.56 28.55 -16.86
C VAL A 286 -26.09 28.14 -16.75
N LYS A 287 -25.58 27.49 -17.78
CA LYS A 287 -24.21 27.01 -17.80
C LYS A 287 -23.42 27.56 -18.99
N GLY A 288 -22.37 28.28 -18.67
CA GLY A 288 -21.54 28.99 -19.65
C GLY A 288 -22.17 30.27 -20.14
N GLY A 289 -21.44 31.02 -20.90
CA GLY A 289 -21.84 32.34 -21.38
C GLY A 289 -21.34 33.49 -20.47
N LEU A 290 -21.46 34.73 -20.98
CA LEU A 290 -21.14 35.94 -20.25
C LEU A 290 -22.43 36.60 -19.79
N ILE A 291 -22.79 36.46 -18.54
CA ILE A 291 -23.89 37.18 -17.92
C ILE A 291 -23.28 38.43 -17.29
N ARG A 292 -23.52 39.64 -17.85
CA ARG A 292 -22.92 40.86 -17.35
C ARG A 292 -23.65 41.44 -16.12
N GLU A 293 -24.97 41.25 -16.10
CA GLU A 293 -25.80 41.71 -15.01
C GLU A 293 -26.94 40.72 -14.76
N THR A 294 -27.17 40.39 -13.49
CA THR A 294 -28.39 39.73 -13.08
C THR A 294 -29.42 40.80 -12.76
N ALA A 295 -30.14 41.29 -13.79
CA ALA A 295 -31.33 42.14 -13.56
C ALA A 295 -32.31 41.40 -12.66
N ASN A 296 -33.22 42.11 -11.99
CA ASN A 296 -34.25 41.52 -11.11
C ASN A 296 -34.85 40.26 -11.74
N VAL A 297 -34.56 39.10 -11.12
CA VAL A 297 -34.95 37.80 -11.63
C VAL A 297 -36.40 37.56 -11.18
N PRO A 298 -37.39 37.58 -12.09
CA PRO A 298 -38.79 37.62 -11.70
C PRO A 298 -39.40 36.23 -11.46
N PHE A 299 -38.68 35.35 -10.78
CA PHE A 299 -39.18 34.01 -10.54
C PHE A 299 -40.27 33.96 -9.47
N ASN A 300 -41.39 33.28 -9.75
CA ASN A 300 -42.50 33.15 -8.81
C ASN A 300 -42.34 31.95 -7.86
N GLU A 301 -41.84 30.81 -8.39
CA GLU A 301 -41.83 29.52 -7.68
C GLU A 301 -40.50 28.74 -7.78
N ILE A 302 -39.41 29.44 -8.02
CA ILE A 302 -38.11 28.82 -8.17
C ILE A 302 -37.68 28.11 -6.89
N LYS A 303 -37.19 26.86 -7.04
CA LYS A 303 -36.63 26.06 -5.95
C LYS A 303 -35.14 25.91 -6.08
N GLU A 304 -34.65 25.73 -7.30
CA GLU A 304 -33.23 25.51 -7.55
C GLU A 304 -32.69 26.40 -8.65
N LEU A 305 -31.59 27.12 -8.35
CA LEU A 305 -30.92 28.01 -9.29
C LEU A 305 -29.45 27.60 -9.45
N TYR A 306 -29.05 27.33 -10.68
CA TYR A 306 -27.68 26.95 -11.03
C TYR A 306 -27.12 27.97 -12.02
N LEU A 307 -26.08 28.69 -11.60
CA LEU A 307 -25.31 29.65 -12.40
C LEU A 307 -23.86 29.19 -12.46
N ILE A 308 -23.51 28.46 -13.52
CA ILE A 308 -22.24 27.72 -13.60
C ILE A 308 -21.41 28.19 -14.81
N PHE A 309 -20.15 28.60 -14.59
CA PHE A 309 -19.26 29.14 -15.65
C PHE A 309 -19.81 30.37 -16.39
N ASN A 310 -20.49 31.28 -15.69
CA ASN A 310 -21.12 32.44 -16.31
C ASN A 310 -20.27 33.73 -16.23
N GLN A 311 -19.07 33.68 -15.68
CA GLN A 311 -18.15 34.81 -15.52
C GLN A 311 -18.75 35.99 -14.71
N LEU A 312 -19.66 35.68 -13.82
CA LEU A 312 -20.29 36.68 -12.94
C LEU A 312 -19.30 37.14 -11.87
N ASP A 313 -19.18 38.46 -11.69
CA ASP A 313 -18.27 39.08 -10.72
C ASP A 313 -18.89 39.17 -9.32
N THR A 314 -20.21 39.04 -9.22
CA THR A 314 -20.95 39.11 -7.96
C THR A 314 -21.98 37.98 -7.87
N VAL A 315 -22.17 37.47 -6.67
CA VAL A 315 -23.32 36.61 -6.36
C VAL A 315 -24.56 37.52 -6.24
N PRO A 316 -25.68 37.21 -6.92
CA PRO A 316 -26.84 38.08 -6.98
C PRO A 316 -27.69 38.06 -5.68
N GLY A 317 -27.09 38.16 -4.48
CA GLY A 317 -27.77 37.99 -3.21
C GLY A 317 -28.90 38.98 -2.95
N ASN A 318 -28.65 40.27 -3.11
CA ASN A 318 -29.69 41.29 -2.91
C ASN A 318 -30.86 41.16 -3.90
N GLN A 319 -30.60 40.62 -5.08
CA GLN A 319 -31.61 40.31 -6.10
C GLN A 319 -32.36 39.02 -5.85
N LEU A 320 -31.79 38.12 -5.06
CA LEU A 320 -32.35 36.81 -4.71
C LEU A 320 -33.16 36.85 -3.41
N SER A 321 -33.04 37.90 -2.59
CA SER A 321 -33.69 38.02 -1.28
C SER A 321 -35.23 37.91 -1.33
N HIS A 322 -35.86 38.22 -2.48
CA HIS A 322 -37.30 38.06 -2.67
C HIS A 322 -37.72 36.64 -3.06
N LEU A 323 -36.74 35.74 -3.32
CA LEU A 323 -36.99 34.34 -3.71
C LEU A 323 -37.19 33.45 -2.48
N HIS A 324 -38.23 33.68 -1.71
CA HIS A 324 -38.52 32.94 -0.47
C HIS A 324 -38.72 31.44 -0.67
N THR A 325 -38.95 30.99 -1.91
CA THR A 325 -39.14 29.59 -2.28
C THR A 325 -37.84 28.86 -2.60
N LEU A 326 -36.71 29.60 -2.72
CA LEU A 326 -35.44 29.00 -3.13
C LEU A 326 -34.88 28.05 -2.07
N GLU A 327 -34.66 26.82 -2.46
CA GLU A 327 -34.12 25.73 -1.61
C GLU A 327 -32.63 25.48 -1.90
N LYS A 328 -32.21 25.74 -3.15
CA LYS A 328 -30.84 25.43 -3.60
C LYS A 328 -30.27 26.49 -4.52
N LEU A 329 -29.09 26.99 -4.18
CA LEU A 329 -28.27 27.90 -4.99
C LEU A 329 -26.91 27.25 -5.33
N VAL A 330 -26.60 27.12 -6.61
CA VAL A 330 -25.29 26.71 -7.11
C VAL A 330 -24.72 27.82 -7.97
N PHE A 331 -23.67 28.43 -7.48
CA PHE A 331 -22.99 29.55 -8.14
C PHE A 331 -21.50 29.23 -8.24
N THR A 332 -21.12 28.34 -9.17
CA THR A 332 -19.79 27.78 -9.23
C THR A 332 -19.02 28.14 -10.50
N ASN A 333 -17.71 28.18 -10.40
CA ASN A 333 -16.84 28.50 -11.53
C ASN A 333 -17.15 29.85 -12.16
N ASN A 334 -17.36 30.88 -11.31
CA ASN A 334 -17.56 32.27 -11.70
C ASN A 334 -16.38 33.13 -11.18
N TYR A 335 -16.54 34.46 -11.19
CA TYR A 335 -15.49 35.41 -10.74
C TYR A 335 -15.90 36.20 -9.52
N ALA A 336 -16.92 35.76 -8.77
CA ALA A 336 -17.38 36.51 -7.60
C ALA A 336 -16.25 36.68 -6.59
N THR A 337 -16.06 37.93 -6.15
CA THR A 337 -15.03 38.32 -5.16
C THR A 337 -15.61 38.45 -3.75
N GLN A 338 -16.91 38.62 -3.63
CA GLN A 338 -17.63 38.82 -2.36
C GLN A 338 -18.88 37.93 -2.29
N ILE A 339 -19.34 37.69 -1.07
CA ILE A 339 -20.63 37.06 -0.76
C ILE A 339 -21.58 38.17 -0.29
N PRO A 340 -22.76 38.29 -0.90
CA PRO A 340 -23.78 39.22 -0.40
C PRO A 340 -24.47 38.65 0.85
N ASP A 341 -25.14 39.52 1.59
CA ASP A 341 -26.00 39.08 2.69
C ASP A 341 -27.25 38.36 2.17
N PHE A 342 -27.43 37.11 2.60
CA PHE A 342 -28.61 36.31 2.31
C PHE A 342 -29.70 36.67 3.36
N ILE A 343 -30.44 37.72 3.10
CA ILE A 343 -31.47 38.21 4.00
C ILE A 343 -32.80 37.53 3.64
N ASP A 344 -33.47 36.97 4.65
CA ASP A 344 -34.83 36.43 4.56
C ASP A 344 -35.01 35.31 3.47
N MET A 345 -34.13 34.32 3.55
CA MET A 345 -34.23 33.11 2.70
C MET A 345 -34.51 31.85 3.53
N PRO A 346 -35.70 31.71 4.11
CA PRO A 346 -35.98 30.69 5.14
C PRO A 346 -35.99 29.28 4.59
N ARG A 347 -36.14 29.06 3.27
CA ARG A 347 -36.18 27.74 2.66
C ARG A 347 -34.83 27.28 2.09
N LEU A 348 -33.82 28.16 2.06
CA LEU A 348 -32.53 27.84 1.49
C LEU A 348 -31.81 26.79 2.33
N GLN A 349 -31.53 25.66 1.72
CA GLN A 349 -30.88 24.49 2.38
C GLN A 349 -29.52 24.19 1.82
N TYR A 350 -29.23 24.59 0.58
CA TYR A 350 -28.02 24.23 -0.14
C TYR A 350 -27.44 25.45 -0.84
N VAL A 351 -26.16 25.78 -0.51
CA VAL A 351 -25.41 26.85 -1.15
C VAL A 351 -24.04 26.32 -1.57
N ASP A 352 -23.76 26.41 -2.86
CA ASP A 352 -22.45 26.07 -3.43
C ASP A 352 -21.87 27.30 -4.13
N LEU A 353 -20.80 27.87 -3.56
CA LEU A 353 -20.06 29.02 -4.07
C LEU A 353 -18.62 28.63 -4.45
N SER A 354 -18.37 27.36 -4.70
CA SER A 354 -17.03 26.85 -4.98
C SER A 354 -16.45 27.37 -6.32
N SER A 355 -15.15 27.37 -6.42
CA SER A 355 -14.44 27.77 -7.65
C SER A 355 -14.78 29.20 -8.10
N ASN A 356 -14.71 30.13 -7.16
CA ASN A 356 -14.86 31.58 -7.39
C ASN A 356 -13.55 32.32 -7.02
N GLN A 357 -13.61 33.66 -6.93
CA GLN A 357 -12.51 34.51 -6.50
C GLN A 357 -12.80 35.17 -5.14
N ILE A 358 -13.60 34.51 -4.30
CA ILE A 358 -14.07 35.05 -3.03
C ILE A 358 -12.88 35.26 -2.09
N THR A 359 -12.70 36.50 -1.62
CA THR A 359 -11.68 36.89 -0.67
C THR A 359 -12.34 37.65 0.47
N LEU A 360 -12.49 36.98 1.62
CA LEU A 360 -13.14 37.54 2.79
C LEU A 360 -12.14 37.68 3.93
N THR A 361 -12.17 38.80 4.64
CA THR A 361 -11.43 39.00 5.89
C THR A 361 -12.21 38.48 7.10
N SER A 362 -13.54 38.41 6.98
CA SER A 362 -14.47 37.89 7.99
C SER A 362 -15.60 37.16 7.28
N CYS A 363 -15.85 35.93 7.61
CA CYS A 363 -16.93 35.09 7.10
C CYS A 363 -17.92 34.85 8.21
N CYS A 364 -19.03 34.66 7.84
CA CYS A 364 -20.05 33.90 7.36
C CYS A 364 -21.37 34.37 7.97
N SER A 365 -21.37 35.53 8.63
CA SER A 365 -22.57 36.24 9.10
C SER A 365 -23.58 36.54 7.97
N PHE A 366 -23.07 36.50 6.71
CA PHE A 366 -23.89 36.66 5.51
C PHE A 366 -25.06 35.69 5.40
N PHE A 367 -24.96 34.52 6.09
CA PHE A 367 -25.98 33.48 6.06
C PHE A 367 -26.95 33.52 7.25
N SER A 368 -26.95 34.57 8.06
CA SER A 368 -27.83 34.68 9.22
C SER A 368 -29.34 34.65 8.87
N GLY A 369 -29.70 35.01 7.63
CA GLY A 369 -31.08 34.90 7.11
C GLY A 369 -31.45 33.51 6.58
N THR A 370 -30.59 32.46 6.75
CA THR A 370 -30.81 31.12 6.21
C THR A 370 -30.82 30.04 7.30
N PRO A 371 -31.78 30.02 8.21
CA PRO A 371 -31.80 29.20 9.42
C PRO A 371 -31.85 27.68 9.12
N HIS A 372 -32.24 27.27 7.92
CA HIS A 372 -32.37 25.91 7.50
C HIS A 372 -31.26 25.46 6.55
N LEU A 373 -30.16 26.25 6.44
CA LEU A 373 -29.04 25.87 5.58
C LEU A 373 -28.33 24.62 6.11
N LYS A 374 -28.26 23.59 5.27
CA LYS A 374 -27.65 22.29 5.58
C LYS A 374 -26.31 22.07 4.90
N TYR A 375 -26.12 22.64 3.73
CA TYR A 375 -24.93 22.47 2.91
C TYR A 375 -24.36 23.83 2.52
N LEU A 376 -23.09 24.04 2.86
CA LEU A 376 -22.33 25.21 2.46
C LEU A 376 -20.97 24.79 1.88
N ASN A 377 -20.74 25.12 0.61
CA ASN A 377 -19.48 24.87 -0.07
C ASN A 377 -18.83 26.18 -0.50
N LEU A 378 -17.65 26.46 0.05
CA LEU A 378 -16.80 27.61 -0.26
C LEU A 378 -15.42 27.18 -0.78
N SER A 379 -15.28 25.93 -1.22
CA SER A 379 -14.01 25.37 -1.67
C SER A 379 -13.48 26.05 -2.93
N LEU A 380 -12.17 25.92 -3.17
CA LEU A 380 -11.51 26.47 -4.35
C LEU A 380 -11.71 28.00 -4.50
N ASN A 381 -11.71 28.70 -3.39
CA ASN A 381 -11.66 30.19 -3.33
C ASN A 381 -10.29 30.65 -2.83
N PRO A 382 -9.83 31.87 -3.14
CA PRO A 382 -8.50 32.34 -2.74
C PRO A 382 -8.28 32.37 -1.23
N GLN A 383 -9.16 33.01 -0.48
CA GLN A 383 -8.99 33.22 0.97
C GLN A 383 -10.30 33.52 1.70
N ILE A 384 -10.49 32.88 2.85
CA ILE A 384 -11.60 33.14 3.77
C ILE A 384 -11.06 33.31 5.18
N GLY A 385 -11.32 34.47 5.78
CA GLY A 385 -11.03 34.75 7.19
C GLY A 385 -12.22 34.34 8.07
N LEU A 386 -11.93 33.63 9.15
CA LEU A 386 -12.93 33.29 10.17
C LEU A 386 -12.69 34.17 11.39
N SER A 387 -13.66 34.96 11.75
CA SER A 387 -13.69 35.76 12.99
C SER A 387 -14.43 35.00 14.11
N VAL A 388 -14.54 35.59 15.28
CA VAL A 388 -15.35 35.04 16.38
C VAL A 388 -16.82 34.98 15.99
N GLY A 389 -17.50 33.85 16.21
CA GLY A 389 -18.88 33.61 15.84
C GLY A 389 -19.20 33.57 14.34
N PRO A 390 -18.30 32.97 13.51
CA PRO A 390 -18.41 33.06 12.06
C PRO A 390 -19.62 32.31 11.50
N PHE A 391 -20.19 31.42 12.29
CA PHE A 391 -21.28 30.52 11.87
C PHE A 391 -22.57 30.78 12.68
N ASP A 392 -22.72 31.98 13.26
CA ASP A 392 -23.92 32.33 13.99
C ASP A 392 -25.13 32.29 13.05
N GLY A 393 -26.20 31.64 13.47
CA GLY A 393 -27.41 31.48 12.66
C GLY A 393 -27.37 30.25 11.71
N LEU A 394 -26.28 29.50 11.65
CA LEU A 394 -26.18 28.31 10.85
C LEU A 394 -26.39 27.00 11.68
N ASP A 395 -27.33 27.03 12.59
CA ASP A 395 -27.55 25.90 13.55
C ASP A 395 -27.95 24.60 12.87
N SER A 396 -28.49 24.64 11.65
CA SER A 396 -28.90 23.46 10.87
C SER A 396 -27.84 22.89 9.98
N LEU A 397 -26.60 23.44 9.96
CA LEU A 397 -25.58 23.06 8.99
C LEU A 397 -25.06 21.65 9.24
N GLU A 398 -25.15 20.82 8.19
CA GLU A 398 -24.71 19.41 8.21
C GLU A 398 -23.39 19.20 7.46
N ILE A 399 -23.13 19.98 6.39
CA ILE A 399 -21.97 19.85 5.51
C ILE A 399 -21.32 21.20 5.28
N LEU A 400 -20.02 21.29 5.56
CA LEU A 400 -19.19 22.46 5.34
C LEU A 400 -17.92 22.09 4.59
N ASP A 401 -17.67 22.77 3.45
CA ASP A 401 -16.50 22.52 2.61
C ASP A 401 -15.72 23.80 2.32
N PHE A 402 -14.44 23.80 2.74
CA PHE A 402 -13.43 24.82 2.45
C PHE A 402 -12.21 24.25 1.73
N GLN A 403 -12.32 23.10 1.10
CA GLN A 403 -11.18 22.46 0.44
C GLN A 403 -10.45 23.44 -0.49
N ARG A 404 -9.12 23.47 -0.41
CA ARG A 404 -8.27 24.34 -1.25
C ARG A 404 -8.61 25.83 -1.17
N THR A 405 -9.10 26.26 -0.04
CA THR A 405 -9.35 27.67 0.27
C THR A 405 -8.47 28.07 1.44
N ARG A 406 -7.65 29.09 1.31
CA ARG A 406 -6.83 29.57 2.43
C ARG A 406 -7.72 30.06 3.56
N VAL A 407 -7.82 29.30 4.65
CA VAL A 407 -8.64 29.64 5.80
C VAL A 407 -7.76 30.27 6.87
N MET A 408 -8.06 31.56 7.20
CA MET A 408 -7.34 32.30 8.22
C MET A 408 -8.13 32.32 9.53
N GLY A 409 -7.39 32.31 10.66
CA GLY A 409 -7.99 32.38 12.01
C GLY A 409 -8.33 31.03 12.63
N MET A 410 -8.38 29.96 11.84
CA MET A 410 -8.88 28.66 12.29
C MET A 410 -7.97 27.92 13.28
N GLY A 411 -6.68 28.12 13.25
CA GLY A 411 -5.75 27.36 14.11
C GLY A 411 -5.77 27.78 15.59
N TYR A 412 -6.41 28.90 15.94
CA TYR A 412 -6.28 29.54 17.24
C TYR A 412 -7.53 29.48 18.13
N LEU A 413 -8.72 29.32 17.55
CA LEU A 413 -9.99 29.44 18.23
C LEU A 413 -10.92 28.25 17.99
N SER A 414 -11.88 28.04 18.89
CA SER A 414 -12.95 27.06 18.72
C SER A 414 -14.09 27.67 17.90
N LEU A 415 -13.92 27.71 16.58
CA LEU A 415 -14.80 28.44 15.67
C LEU A 415 -16.12 27.74 15.36
N PHE A 416 -16.19 26.44 15.62
CA PHE A 416 -17.30 25.57 15.22
C PHE A 416 -18.26 25.23 16.36
N SER A 417 -18.18 25.92 17.51
CA SER A 417 -18.92 25.57 18.72
C SER A 417 -20.45 25.57 18.51
N ASN A 418 -20.95 26.39 17.57
CA ASN A 418 -22.38 26.53 17.27
C ASN A 418 -22.88 25.49 16.26
N LEU A 419 -21.98 24.78 15.52
CA LEU A 419 -22.35 23.84 14.47
C LEU A 419 -22.62 22.42 15.03
N LYS A 420 -23.60 22.32 15.92
CA LYS A 420 -23.93 21.07 16.63
C LYS A 420 -24.40 19.94 15.70
N TYR A 421 -24.95 20.25 14.54
CA TYR A 421 -25.46 19.26 13.57
C TYR A 421 -24.47 18.92 12.47
N LEU A 422 -23.28 19.52 12.49
CA LEU A 422 -22.28 19.29 11.44
C LEU A 422 -21.82 17.82 11.43
N ARG A 423 -21.94 17.16 10.28
CA ARG A 423 -21.58 15.77 10.04
C ARG A 423 -20.37 15.61 9.13
N TYR A 424 -20.16 16.56 8.24
CA TYR A 424 -19.06 16.57 7.27
C TYR A 424 -18.34 17.89 7.30
N LEU A 425 -17.01 17.85 7.48
CA LEU A 425 -16.13 19.01 7.40
C LEU A 425 -14.93 18.69 6.52
N ASP A 426 -14.76 19.44 5.42
CA ASP A 426 -13.57 19.36 4.58
C ASP A 426 -12.83 20.70 4.60
N ILE A 427 -11.65 20.70 5.13
CA ILE A 427 -10.70 21.84 5.18
C ILE A 427 -9.34 21.42 4.62
N SER A 428 -9.36 20.47 3.69
CA SER A 428 -8.13 19.94 3.09
C SER A 428 -7.43 20.99 2.23
N TYR A 429 -6.10 21.01 2.31
CA TYR A 429 -5.23 21.91 1.55
C TYR A 429 -5.55 23.41 1.76
N SER A 430 -5.99 23.76 2.98
CA SER A 430 -6.45 25.13 3.30
C SER A 430 -5.39 25.98 3.98
N SER A 431 -4.12 25.55 3.94
CA SER A 431 -2.96 26.24 4.53
C SER A 431 -3.09 26.50 6.03
N ILE A 432 -3.83 25.65 6.75
CA ILE A 432 -4.04 25.75 8.18
C ILE A 432 -2.82 25.19 8.92
N THR A 433 -2.44 25.89 10.00
CA THR A 433 -1.52 25.32 11.01
C THR A 433 -2.30 25.18 12.31
N PHE A 434 -2.57 23.93 12.73
CA PHE A 434 -3.27 23.69 14.00
C PHE A 434 -2.33 23.93 15.17
N VAL A 435 -2.71 24.87 16.02
CA VAL A 435 -1.95 25.26 17.22
C VAL A 435 -2.75 25.07 18.50
N ASN A 436 -4.08 24.84 18.41
CA ASN A 436 -4.98 24.71 19.54
C ASN A 436 -5.74 23.36 19.46
N ILE A 437 -5.71 22.63 20.56
CA ILE A 437 -6.41 21.34 20.69
C ILE A 437 -7.94 21.45 20.68
N TYR A 438 -8.48 22.64 20.90
CA TYR A 438 -9.93 22.91 20.94
C TYR A 438 -10.51 23.38 19.59
N CYS A 439 -9.74 23.33 18.49
CA CYS A 439 -10.21 23.81 17.17
C CYS A 439 -11.53 23.15 16.73
N PHE A 440 -11.75 21.88 17.08
CA PHE A 440 -12.97 21.14 16.74
C PHE A 440 -13.94 20.97 17.93
N TYR A 441 -13.80 21.76 18.96
CA TYR A 441 -14.71 21.74 20.09
C TYR A 441 -16.12 22.15 19.65
N GLY A 442 -17.15 21.39 20.08
CA GLY A 442 -18.54 21.57 19.69
C GLY A 442 -19.02 20.67 18.56
N LEU A 443 -18.13 20.06 17.78
CA LEU A 443 -18.47 19.17 16.66
C LEU A 443 -18.76 17.72 17.09
N SER A 444 -19.65 17.58 18.07
CA SER A 444 -19.96 16.26 18.66
C SER A 444 -20.64 15.27 17.70
N ASN A 445 -21.26 15.74 16.64
CA ASN A 445 -21.97 14.94 15.63
C ASN A 445 -21.16 14.69 14.35
N LEU A 446 -19.88 15.09 14.31
CA LEU A 446 -19.07 14.98 13.12
C LEU A 446 -18.77 13.49 12.78
N ASN A 447 -19.12 13.11 11.55
CA ASN A 447 -18.87 11.76 11.03
C ASN A 447 -17.65 11.73 10.09
N VAL A 448 -17.43 12.80 9.32
CA VAL A 448 -16.36 12.88 8.33
C VAL A 448 -15.54 14.15 8.56
N LEU A 449 -14.24 13.99 8.79
CA LEU A 449 -13.29 15.09 8.90
C LEU A 449 -12.17 14.89 7.89
N LYS A 450 -12.00 15.87 7.00
CA LYS A 450 -10.88 15.92 6.06
C LYS A 450 -10.04 17.14 6.31
N ILE A 451 -8.78 16.93 6.66
CA ILE A 451 -7.79 17.97 6.98
C ILE A 451 -6.49 17.79 6.20
N ALA A 452 -6.54 17.03 5.11
CA ALA A 452 -5.35 16.71 4.31
C ALA A 452 -4.55 17.97 3.90
N GLY A 453 -3.23 17.86 3.81
CA GLY A 453 -2.36 18.93 3.31
C GLY A 453 -2.18 20.13 4.24
N ASN A 454 -2.63 20.06 5.48
CA ASN A 454 -2.44 21.07 6.52
C ASN A 454 -1.24 20.72 7.42
N LYS A 455 -0.98 21.52 8.47
CA LYS A 455 0.16 21.34 9.37
C LYS A 455 -0.27 21.30 10.84
N PHE A 456 0.51 20.60 11.66
CA PHE A 456 0.38 20.61 13.11
C PHE A 456 1.59 21.28 13.74
N GLN A 457 1.37 22.03 14.82
CA GLN A 457 2.45 22.61 15.63
C GLN A 457 2.55 21.84 16.96
N GLY A 458 3.73 21.29 17.23
CA GLY A 458 3.95 20.51 18.44
C GLY A 458 3.03 19.28 18.52
N ASP A 459 2.62 18.93 19.73
CA ASP A 459 1.81 17.73 20.02
C ASP A 459 0.29 17.91 19.86
N VAL A 460 -0.14 18.97 19.15
CA VAL A 460 -1.58 19.27 18.99
C VAL A 460 -2.33 18.09 18.40
N ALA A 461 -1.73 17.35 17.46
CA ALA A 461 -2.34 16.17 16.86
C ALA A 461 -2.72 15.10 17.89
N SER A 462 -2.05 15.05 19.04
CA SER A 462 -2.30 14.05 20.10
C SER A 462 -3.67 14.20 20.76
N TYR A 463 -4.23 15.41 20.80
CA TYR A 463 -5.45 15.72 21.55
C TYR A 463 -6.56 16.36 20.72
N LEU A 464 -6.25 16.76 19.48
CA LEU A 464 -7.16 17.50 18.60
C LEU A 464 -8.49 16.81 18.34
N PHE A 465 -8.49 15.48 18.30
CA PHE A 465 -9.66 14.67 17.94
C PHE A 465 -10.45 14.14 19.13
N ASN A 466 -10.08 14.47 20.36
CA ASN A 466 -10.65 13.86 21.58
C ASN A 466 -12.17 13.99 21.72
N ASN A 467 -12.77 15.06 21.19
CA ASN A 467 -14.20 15.34 21.28
C ASN A 467 -15.03 14.74 20.13
N LEU A 468 -14.38 14.14 19.11
CA LEU A 468 -15.03 13.67 17.89
C LEU A 468 -15.46 12.20 18.01
N THR A 469 -16.25 11.86 19.02
CA THR A 469 -16.59 10.47 19.35
C THR A 469 -17.42 9.72 18.31
N LEU A 470 -18.12 10.45 17.43
CA LEU A 470 -18.93 9.88 16.35
C LEU A 470 -18.19 9.80 15.01
N LEU A 471 -16.92 10.19 14.98
CA LEU A 471 -16.14 10.24 13.74
C LEU A 471 -15.96 8.84 13.14
N GLU A 472 -16.33 8.70 11.87
CA GLU A 472 -16.20 7.47 11.09
C GLU A 472 -15.07 7.55 10.05
N HIS A 473 -14.82 8.73 9.49
CA HIS A 473 -13.81 8.96 8.46
C HIS A 473 -12.90 10.12 8.86
N LEU A 474 -11.59 9.84 8.98
CA LEU A 474 -10.55 10.84 9.20
C LEU A 474 -9.52 10.81 8.08
N ASP A 475 -9.41 11.91 7.35
CA ASP A 475 -8.34 12.12 6.36
C ASP A 475 -7.36 13.20 6.86
N MET A 476 -6.16 12.78 7.24
CA MET A 476 -5.03 13.64 7.58
C MET A 476 -3.81 13.33 6.71
N SER A 477 -4.07 13.03 5.45
CA SER A 477 -3.02 12.79 4.47
C SER A 477 -2.21 14.05 4.16
N TYR A 478 -0.95 13.91 3.80
CA TYR A 478 -0.04 15.02 3.45
C TYR A 478 0.11 16.13 4.52
N CYS A 479 -0.06 15.77 5.80
CA CYS A 479 0.03 16.69 6.93
C CYS A 479 1.43 16.78 7.57
N ARG A 480 2.44 16.11 7.00
CA ARG A 480 3.83 16.03 7.50
C ARG A 480 3.95 15.44 8.91
N VAL A 481 3.04 14.56 9.28
CA VAL A 481 3.08 13.84 10.56
C VAL A 481 4.28 12.90 10.57
N VAL A 482 5.11 12.99 11.62
CA VAL A 482 6.31 12.18 11.78
C VAL A 482 6.03 10.96 12.66
N GLU A 483 5.21 11.15 13.69
CA GLU A 483 4.83 10.11 14.65
C GLU A 483 3.40 10.29 15.13
N LEU A 484 2.79 9.23 15.60
CA LEU A 484 1.43 9.22 16.17
C LEU A 484 1.54 8.95 17.67
N HIS A 485 1.06 9.89 18.47
CA HIS A 485 1.01 9.70 19.90
C HIS A 485 -0.09 8.66 20.28
N PRO A 486 0.12 7.79 21.29
CA PRO A 486 -0.86 6.79 21.71
C PRO A 486 -2.27 7.34 22.02
N SER A 487 -2.34 8.61 22.44
CA SER A 487 -3.62 9.28 22.75
C SER A 487 -4.35 9.86 21.55
N SER A 488 -3.72 9.92 20.36
CA SER A 488 -4.26 10.68 19.20
C SER A 488 -5.65 10.25 18.78
N PHE A 489 -5.96 8.95 18.88
CA PHE A 489 -7.23 8.40 18.41
C PHE A 489 -8.01 7.67 19.50
N LYS A 490 -7.67 7.89 20.78
CA LYS A 490 -8.22 7.14 21.92
C LYS A 490 -9.75 7.11 21.96
N ASN A 491 -10.41 8.21 21.60
CA ASN A 491 -11.85 8.39 21.69
C ASN A 491 -12.59 8.07 20.38
N LEU A 492 -11.88 7.76 19.28
CA LEU A 492 -12.48 7.56 17.96
C LEU A 492 -12.99 6.12 17.76
N GLN A 493 -13.82 5.62 18.67
CA GLN A 493 -14.27 4.22 18.68
C GLN A 493 -15.14 3.82 17.48
N ARG A 494 -15.69 4.81 16.75
CA ARG A 494 -16.51 4.59 15.55
C ARG A 494 -15.75 4.67 14.26
N LEU A 495 -14.45 5.03 14.31
CA LEU A 495 -13.64 5.25 13.11
C LEU A 495 -13.55 4.00 12.24
N ARG A 496 -13.89 4.14 10.97
CA ARG A 496 -13.87 3.10 9.94
C ARG A 496 -12.74 3.31 8.94
N LEU A 497 -12.46 4.57 8.60
CA LEU A 497 -11.42 4.93 7.66
C LEU A 497 -10.45 5.92 8.30
N LEU A 498 -9.15 5.56 8.29
CA LEU A 498 -8.05 6.44 8.68
C LEU A 498 -7.08 6.58 7.52
N ASN A 499 -6.97 7.80 6.99
CA ASN A 499 -6.05 8.11 5.90
C ASN A 499 -4.87 8.94 6.42
N LEU A 500 -3.69 8.32 6.42
CA LEU A 500 -2.39 8.88 6.83
C LEU A 500 -1.41 8.95 5.64
N ARG A 501 -1.92 8.81 4.42
CA ARG A 501 -1.12 8.82 3.19
C ARG A 501 -0.21 10.04 3.08
N GLY A 502 0.98 9.87 2.54
CA GLY A 502 1.86 10.98 2.18
C GLY A 502 2.37 11.79 3.37
N ASN A 503 2.51 11.18 4.54
CA ASN A 503 3.13 11.76 5.72
C ASN A 503 4.61 11.37 5.83
N ASN A 504 5.25 11.63 6.97
CA ASN A 504 6.64 11.33 7.23
C ASN A 504 6.80 10.22 8.28
N LEU A 505 5.83 9.31 8.38
CA LEU A 505 5.82 8.23 9.37
C LEU A 505 6.94 7.24 9.07
N MET A 506 7.82 7.01 10.05
CA MET A 506 8.87 5.98 9.97
C MET A 506 8.39 4.63 10.49
N THR A 507 7.44 4.63 11.38
CA THR A 507 6.83 3.47 12.02
C THR A 507 5.36 3.76 12.31
N ILE A 508 4.61 2.73 12.60
CA ILE A 508 3.22 2.85 13.06
C ILE A 508 3.20 2.43 14.52
N ASP A 509 2.88 3.37 15.43
CA ASP A 509 2.59 2.99 16.81
C ASP A 509 1.14 2.54 16.94
N PHE A 510 0.97 1.26 17.20
CA PHE A 510 -0.34 0.62 17.34
C PHE A 510 -1.02 0.90 18.67
N LEU A 511 -0.33 1.43 19.64
CA LEU A 511 -0.98 1.92 20.84
C LEU A 511 -1.99 3.03 20.49
N ALA A 512 -1.68 3.82 19.45
CA ALA A 512 -2.61 4.81 18.91
C ALA A 512 -3.84 4.16 18.23
N LEU A 513 -3.70 2.97 17.63
CA LEU A 513 -4.75 2.31 16.83
C LEU A 513 -5.54 1.24 17.61
N GLN A 514 -5.08 0.77 18.76
CA GLN A 514 -5.69 -0.35 19.50
C GLN A 514 -7.16 -0.11 19.90
N ASN A 515 -7.58 1.14 20.01
CA ASN A 515 -8.96 1.51 20.36
C ASN A 515 -9.89 1.58 19.14
N LEU A 516 -9.37 1.51 17.91
CA LEU A 516 -10.10 1.66 16.67
C LEU A 516 -10.76 0.32 16.24
N LYS A 517 -11.64 -0.22 17.08
CA LYS A 517 -12.24 -1.55 16.88
C LYS A 517 -13.08 -1.69 15.61
N LYS A 518 -13.56 -0.57 15.04
CA LYS A 518 -14.38 -0.54 13.83
C LYS A 518 -13.59 -0.17 12.57
N LEU A 519 -12.27 -0.01 12.67
CA LEU A 519 -11.45 0.38 11.54
C LEU A 519 -11.47 -0.72 10.45
N THR A 520 -11.89 -0.35 9.24
CA THR A 520 -11.96 -1.22 8.07
C THR A 520 -10.92 -0.85 7.01
N SER A 521 -10.52 0.43 6.97
CA SER A 521 -9.59 0.94 5.97
C SER A 521 -8.51 1.81 6.61
N LEU A 522 -7.26 1.45 6.38
CA LEU A 522 -6.07 2.17 6.87
C LEU A 522 -5.12 2.44 5.70
N TYR A 523 -4.88 3.71 5.40
CA TYR A 523 -3.96 4.13 4.34
C TYR A 523 -2.73 4.80 4.95
N VAL A 524 -1.57 4.22 4.75
CA VAL A 524 -0.26 4.72 5.18
C VAL A 524 0.74 4.71 4.03
N ASP A 525 0.24 4.64 2.81
CA ASP A 525 1.06 4.70 1.61
C ASP A 525 1.79 6.05 1.46
N LYS A 526 2.88 6.07 0.72
CA LYS A 526 3.74 7.26 0.54
C LYS A 526 4.24 7.85 1.86
N ASN A 527 4.65 7.00 2.78
CA ASN A 527 5.34 7.37 4.02
C ASN A 527 6.82 6.92 3.98
N SER A 528 7.49 6.98 5.11
CA SER A 528 8.89 6.55 5.27
C SER A 528 9.02 5.24 6.07
N ILE A 529 7.99 4.39 6.03
CA ILE A 529 7.94 3.15 6.79
C ILE A 529 8.89 2.14 6.15
N THR A 530 9.86 1.67 6.93
CA THR A 530 10.82 0.66 6.50
C THR A 530 10.43 -0.74 6.96
N SER A 531 9.87 -0.84 8.16
CA SER A 531 9.41 -2.11 8.72
C SER A 531 8.34 -1.88 9.79
N ILE A 532 7.54 -2.91 10.05
CA ILE A 532 6.57 -2.94 11.14
C ILE A 532 6.83 -4.22 11.96
N PRO A 533 7.13 -4.12 13.25
CA PRO A 533 7.38 -5.29 14.10
C PRO A 533 6.19 -6.25 14.16
N LEU A 534 6.44 -7.56 14.18
CA LEU A 534 5.38 -8.58 14.15
C LEU A 534 4.38 -8.44 15.31
N HIS A 535 4.85 -8.14 16.53
CA HIS A 535 3.97 -7.94 17.69
C HIS A 535 2.99 -6.78 17.53
N VAL A 536 3.30 -5.89 16.62
CA VAL A 536 2.55 -4.71 16.21
C VAL A 536 1.51 -5.10 15.16
N LEU A 537 1.91 -5.84 14.14
CA LEU A 537 1.01 -6.37 13.10
C LEU A 537 -0.09 -7.28 13.68
N GLN A 538 0.24 -8.06 14.72
CA GLN A 538 -0.72 -8.90 15.43
C GLN A 538 -1.80 -8.13 16.19
N LYS A 539 -1.59 -6.84 16.46
CA LYS A 539 -2.55 -5.95 17.13
C LYS A 539 -3.40 -5.13 16.15
N LEU A 540 -3.25 -5.34 14.84
CA LEU A 540 -4.11 -4.70 13.84
C LEU A 540 -5.59 -4.97 14.14
N PRO A 541 -6.49 -4.00 13.89
CA PRO A 541 -7.92 -4.20 14.05
C PRO A 541 -8.40 -5.41 13.24
N LYS A 542 -9.14 -6.31 13.89
CA LYS A 542 -9.60 -7.58 13.27
C LYS A 542 -10.57 -7.37 12.10
N ASN A 543 -11.21 -6.21 12.05
CA ASN A 543 -12.17 -5.83 11.00
C ASN A 543 -11.50 -5.11 9.82
N LEU A 544 -10.17 -5.05 9.78
CA LEU A 544 -9.44 -4.39 8.70
C LEU A 544 -9.61 -5.18 7.39
N ILE A 545 -10.18 -4.51 6.39
CA ILE A 545 -10.46 -5.07 5.05
C ILE A 545 -9.43 -4.54 4.06
N GLU A 546 -9.01 -3.29 4.24
CA GLU A 546 -8.11 -2.60 3.32
C GLU A 546 -6.97 -1.91 4.07
N PHE A 547 -5.74 -2.30 3.75
CA PHE A 547 -4.52 -1.73 4.31
C PHE A 547 -3.55 -1.35 3.19
N ASP A 548 -3.26 -0.07 3.03
CA ASP A 548 -2.35 0.42 1.98
C ASP A 548 -0.98 0.76 2.54
N LEU A 549 0.01 -0.03 2.17
CA LEU A 549 1.43 0.13 2.49
C LEU A 549 2.27 0.55 1.28
N SER A 550 1.65 0.75 0.12
CA SER A 550 2.35 1.01 -1.14
C SER A 550 3.24 2.26 -1.07
N SER A 551 4.24 2.33 -1.92
CA SER A 551 5.16 3.48 -1.99
C SER A 551 5.85 3.85 -0.66
N ASN A 552 6.08 2.88 0.23
CA ASN A 552 6.96 3.01 1.38
C ASN A 552 8.32 2.34 1.08
N PRO A 553 9.44 2.83 1.66
CA PRO A 553 10.77 2.26 1.43
C PRO A 553 10.98 1.01 2.30
N ILE A 554 10.29 -0.09 1.99
CA ILE A 554 10.30 -1.32 2.80
C ILE A 554 11.70 -1.93 2.83
N ASP A 555 12.19 -2.26 4.04
CA ASP A 555 13.45 -2.98 4.22
C ASP A 555 13.27 -4.48 4.02
N CYS A 556 13.73 -4.98 2.87
CA CYS A 556 13.71 -6.40 2.53
C CYS A 556 15.03 -7.08 2.91
N SER A 557 15.64 -6.71 4.02
CA SER A 557 16.81 -7.43 4.54
C SER A 557 16.39 -8.69 5.31
N CYS A 558 17.35 -9.59 5.50
CA CYS A 558 17.13 -10.80 6.30
C CYS A 558 16.83 -10.54 7.79
N SER A 559 16.98 -9.32 8.27
CA SER A 559 16.56 -8.90 9.61
C SER A 559 15.06 -8.66 9.72
N GLN A 560 14.36 -8.42 8.59
CA GLN A 560 12.94 -8.08 8.52
C GLN A 560 12.08 -9.21 7.91
N THR A 561 12.56 -10.43 7.93
CA THR A 561 11.87 -11.60 7.35
C THR A 561 10.44 -11.78 7.85
N ASP A 562 10.17 -11.51 9.14
CA ASP A 562 8.84 -11.66 9.73
C ASP A 562 7.82 -10.69 9.13
N PHE A 563 8.26 -9.44 8.87
CA PHE A 563 7.41 -8.43 8.25
C PHE A 563 7.13 -8.75 6.77
N ILE A 564 8.17 -9.13 6.03
CA ILE A 564 8.00 -9.52 4.60
C ILE A 564 7.10 -10.74 4.48
N TRP A 565 7.30 -11.73 5.33
CA TRP A 565 6.45 -12.93 5.35
C TRP A 565 4.99 -12.58 5.66
N TRP A 566 4.77 -11.64 6.58
CA TRP A 566 3.43 -11.13 6.88
C TRP A 566 2.80 -10.46 5.65
N ILE A 567 3.56 -9.64 4.88
CA ILE A 567 3.09 -9.02 3.63
C ILE A 567 2.65 -10.10 2.62
N ILE A 568 3.47 -11.13 2.44
CA ILE A 568 3.20 -12.24 1.51
C ILE A 568 1.91 -13.00 1.89
N GLN A 569 1.68 -13.22 3.19
CA GLN A 569 0.51 -13.96 3.66
C GLN A 569 -0.79 -13.15 3.70
N ASN A 570 -0.72 -11.84 3.81
CA ASN A 570 -1.89 -10.98 4.01
C ASN A 570 -2.24 -10.13 2.77
N GLN A 571 -1.93 -10.62 1.56
CA GLN A 571 -2.23 -9.90 0.30
C GLN A 571 -3.72 -9.62 0.11
N ASN A 572 -4.59 -10.39 0.73
CA ASN A 572 -6.04 -10.23 0.67
C ASN A 572 -6.56 -8.94 1.33
N ILE A 573 -5.85 -8.40 2.31
CA ILE A 573 -6.17 -7.13 2.97
C ILE A 573 -5.30 -5.97 2.48
N LEU A 574 -4.20 -6.28 1.78
CA LEU A 574 -3.30 -5.27 1.25
C LEU A 574 -3.86 -4.69 -0.06
N LYS A 575 -3.94 -3.36 -0.09
CA LYS A 575 -4.28 -2.64 -1.31
C LYS A 575 -3.06 -2.56 -2.22
N GLN A 576 -3.21 -2.99 -3.47
CA GLN A 576 -2.15 -2.95 -4.48
C GLN A 576 -0.82 -3.56 -3.98
N PRO A 577 -0.80 -4.84 -3.56
CA PRO A 577 0.40 -5.48 -3.03
C PRO A 577 1.55 -5.50 -4.05
N GLU A 578 1.24 -5.42 -5.35
CA GLU A 578 2.19 -5.27 -6.45
C GLU A 578 2.96 -3.94 -6.44
N ASN A 579 2.49 -2.93 -5.71
CA ASN A 579 3.12 -1.61 -5.56
C ASN A 579 3.89 -1.44 -4.24
N ILE A 580 4.14 -2.53 -3.53
CA ILE A 580 4.97 -2.55 -2.32
C ILE A 580 6.38 -2.95 -2.74
N PHE A 581 7.31 -1.98 -2.77
CA PHE A 581 8.67 -2.16 -3.25
C PHE A 581 9.69 -2.19 -2.12
N CYS A 582 10.74 -3.00 -2.30
CA CYS A 582 11.89 -3.04 -1.42
C CYS A 582 12.78 -1.80 -1.61
N LYS A 583 13.31 -1.25 -0.52
CA LYS A 583 14.34 -0.23 -0.58
C LYS A 583 15.64 -0.84 -1.12
N THR A 584 15.98 -0.54 -2.36
CA THR A 584 17.24 -0.97 -3.00
C THR A 584 18.27 0.13 -2.98
N LEU A 585 19.56 -0.23 -2.87
CA LEU A 585 20.70 0.71 -2.98
C LEU A 585 20.89 1.20 -4.42
N SER A 586 20.24 0.58 -5.40
CA SER A 586 20.33 0.89 -6.83
C SER A 586 18.96 1.33 -7.35
N PRO A 587 18.84 2.52 -7.97
CA PRO A 587 17.56 3.06 -8.44
C PRO A 587 16.95 2.33 -9.65
N SER A 588 17.58 1.29 -10.17
CA SER A 588 17.19 0.62 -11.42
C SER A 588 16.46 -0.73 -11.24
N SER A 589 16.20 -1.20 -10.03
CA SER A 589 15.48 -2.45 -9.81
C SER A 589 14.29 -2.25 -8.86
N ASP A 590 13.09 -2.12 -9.43
CA ASP A 590 11.83 -2.19 -8.70
C ASP A 590 11.58 -3.63 -8.23
N PHE A 591 12.24 -4.03 -7.13
CA PHE A 591 12.05 -5.34 -6.55
C PHE A 591 10.87 -5.31 -5.59
N ARG A 592 9.85 -6.12 -5.86
CA ARG A 592 8.63 -6.16 -5.03
C ARG A 592 8.87 -6.94 -3.75
N ALA A 593 8.28 -6.47 -2.66
CA ALA A 593 8.33 -7.17 -1.38
C ALA A 593 7.65 -8.55 -1.43
N THR A 594 6.65 -8.71 -2.29
CA THR A 594 5.94 -9.99 -2.52
C THR A 594 6.79 -11.05 -3.21
N ASP A 595 7.81 -10.63 -3.97
CA ASP A 595 8.68 -11.52 -4.73
C ASP A 595 9.97 -11.86 -3.96
N PHE A 596 10.09 -11.39 -2.72
CA PHE A 596 11.26 -11.62 -1.88
C PHE A 596 11.32 -13.07 -1.39
N ASP A 597 12.47 -13.72 -1.66
CA ASP A 597 12.74 -15.09 -1.21
C ASP A 597 13.11 -15.11 0.29
N VAL A 598 12.10 -15.29 1.14
CA VAL A 598 12.26 -15.37 2.60
C VAL A 598 13.03 -16.65 2.99
N ASP A 599 12.86 -17.74 2.23
CA ASP A 599 13.49 -19.04 2.55
C ASP A 599 15.00 -18.96 2.44
N SER A 600 15.52 -18.22 1.49
CA SER A 600 16.96 -17.93 1.38
C SER A 600 17.53 -17.30 2.66
N CYS A 601 16.79 -16.36 3.30
CA CYS A 601 17.21 -15.74 4.56
C CYS A 601 17.14 -16.70 5.75
N VAL A 602 16.14 -17.55 5.80
CA VAL A 602 16.00 -18.59 6.85
C VAL A 602 17.15 -19.59 6.76
N HIS A 603 17.51 -20.02 5.55
CA HIS A 603 18.66 -20.89 5.32
C HIS A 603 19.97 -20.23 5.76
N LYS A 604 20.21 -18.97 5.43
CA LYS A 604 21.40 -18.22 5.88
C LYS A 604 21.47 -18.10 7.41
N LYS A 605 20.37 -17.81 8.09
CA LYS A 605 20.32 -17.78 9.56
C LYS A 605 20.61 -19.15 10.18
N ARG A 606 20.00 -20.22 9.66
CA ARG A 606 20.25 -21.60 10.13
C ARG A 606 21.72 -21.97 9.94
N LEU A 607 22.30 -21.68 8.77
CA LEU A 607 23.71 -21.93 8.48
C LEU A 607 24.62 -21.17 9.45
N ALA A 608 24.35 -19.90 9.72
CA ALA A 608 25.12 -19.10 10.68
C ALA A 608 25.07 -19.67 12.10
N ILE A 609 23.90 -20.15 12.55
CA ILE A 609 23.76 -20.82 13.86
C ILE A 609 24.57 -22.12 13.88
N VAL A 610 24.45 -22.96 12.86
CA VAL A 610 25.22 -24.23 12.76
C VAL A 610 26.73 -23.96 12.80
N LEU A 611 27.22 -22.99 12.04
CA LEU A 611 28.63 -22.61 12.03
C LEU A 611 29.09 -22.05 13.38
N SER A 612 28.29 -21.25 14.06
CA SER A 612 28.64 -20.72 15.40
C SER A 612 28.69 -21.84 16.46
N VAL A 613 27.73 -22.76 16.45
CA VAL A 613 27.73 -23.93 17.35
C VAL A 613 28.95 -24.83 17.06
N PHE A 614 29.25 -25.07 15.77
CA PHE A 614 30.44 -25.82 15.37
C PHE A 614 31.72 -25.14 15.88
N PHE A 615 31.86 -23.83 15.67
CA PHE A 615 33.02 -23.06 16.17
C PHE A 615 33.16 -23.16 17.70
N ILE A 616 32.06 -22.99 18.45
CA ILE A 616 32.07 -23.11 19.91
C ILE A 616 32.50 -24.52 20.33
N THR A 617 31.97 -25.57 19.68
CA THR A 617 32.35 -26.97 20.00
C THR A 617 33.84 -27.23 19.73
N VAL A 618 34.37 -26.70 18.61
CA VAL A 618 35.80 -26.80 18.31
C VAL A 618 36.68 -26.11 19.36
N VAL A 619 36.30 -24.90 19.77
CA VAL A 619 37.03 -24.16 20.83
C VAL A 619 37.00 -24.91 22.15
N VAL A 620 35.86 -25.48 22.56
CA VAL A 620 35.72 -26.27 23.78
C VAL A 620 36.58 -27.53 23.70
N LEU A 621 36.58 -28.22 22.57
CA LEU A 621 37.43 -29.43 22.36
C LEU A 621 38.91 -29.07 22.41
N LEU A 622 39.33 -28.00 21.74
CA LEU A 622 40.73 -27.54 21.80
C LEU A 622 41.13 -27.12 23.23
N SER A 623 40.28 -26.43 23.96
CA SER A 623 40.51 -26.05 25.35
C SER A 623 40.66 -27.30 26.25
N PHE A 624 39.80 -28.28 26.03
CA PHE A 624 39.86 -29.57 26.75
C PHE A 624 41.16 -30.34 26.41
N LEU A 625 41.57 -30.38 25.15
CA LEU A 625 42.82 -30.99 24.75
C LEU A 625 44.05 -30.28 25.39
N VAL A 626 44.10 -28.95 25.37
CA VAL A 626 45.14 -28.17 26.00
C VAL A 626 45.16 -28.43 27.50
N TYR A 627 44.04 -28.43 28.18
CA TYR A 627 43.92 -28.75 29.62
C TYR A 627 44.41 -30.18 29.90
N ARG A 628 44.00 -31.17 29.15
CA ARG A 628 44.36 -32.59 29.33
C ARG A 628 45.85 -32.89 29.08
N PHE A 629 46.46 -32.15 28.16
CA PHE A 629 47.86 -32.32 27.77
C PHE A 629 48.70 -31.10 28.13
N GLN A 630 48.33 -30.32 29.16
CA GLN A 630 49.00 -29.08 29.51
C GLN A 630 50.51 -29.23 29.74
N PHE A 631 50.95 -30.34 30.35
CA PHE A 631 52.37 -30.61 30.59
C PHE A 631 53.14 -30.87 29.30
N TYR A 632 52.55 -31.63 28.33
CA TYR A 632 53.14 -31.83 27.03
C TYR A 632 53.16 -30.58 26.18
N VAL A 633 52.13 -29.75 26.31
CA VAL A 633 52.06 -28.45 25.62
C VAL A 633 53.13 -27.48 26.16
N GLN A 634 53.38 -27.46 27.50
CA GLN A 634 54.47 -26.66 28.10
C GLN A 634 55.82 -27.13 27.62
N TYR A 635 56.04 -28.44 27.56
CA TYR A 635 57.30 -28.99 27.06
C TYR A 635 57.52 -28.67 25.57
N CYS A 636 56.51 -28.83 24.73
CA CYS A 636 56.55 -28.40 23.32
C CYS A 636 56.82 -26.89 23.15
N CYS A 637 56.18 -26.06 23.98
CA CYS A 637 56.43 -24.62 23.97
C CYS A 637 57.88 -24.27 24.34
N ILE A 638 58.51 -24.98 25.28
CA ILE A 638 59.90 -24.82 25.65
C ILE A 638 60.83 -25.21 24.48
N LEU A 639 60.54 -26.32 23.80
CA LEU A 639 61.27 -26.73 22.61
C LEU A 639 61.09 -25.73 21.43
N LEU A 640 59.91 -25.23 21.21
CA LEU A 640 59.62 -24.28 20.13
C LEU A 640 60.25 -22.88 20.37
N ARG A 641 60.52 -22.52 21.64
CA ARG A 641 61.21 -21.28 21.97
C ARG A 641 62.69 -21.34 21.69
N GLY A 642 63.17 -22.37 21.03
CA GLY A 642 64.52 -22.42 20.49
C GLY A 642 65.60 -22.74 21.52
N TYR A 643 65.27 -23.60 22.53
CA TYR A 643 66.30 -24.33 23.24
C TYR A 643 67.08 -25.21 22.24
N ARG A 644 68.13 -24.58 21.66
CA ARG A 644 69.19 -25.37 20.95
C ARG A 644 69.77 -26.27 22.00
N SER A 645 69.76 -27.56 21.77
CA SER A 645 70.61 -28.53 22.46
C SER A 645 72.02 -27.93 22.49
N PRO A 646 72.57 -27.64 23.66
CA PRO A 646 74.00 -27.23 23.70
C PRO A 646 74.80 -28.38 23.15
N GLY A 647 75.49 -28.12 22.05
CA GLY A 647 76.52 -29.09 21.60
C GLY A 647 77.50 -29.28 22.73
N GLN A 648 77.77 -30.58 23.20
CA GLN A 648 78.73 -30.99 24.17
C GLN A 648 79.03 -30.01 25.27
N GLN A 649 78.01 -29.71 26.07
CA GLN A 649 78.24 -29.00 27.37
C GLN A 649 78.67 -30.06 28.33
N GLU A 650 79.85 -29.90 29.02
CA GLU A 650 80.29 -30.72 30.11
C GLU A 650 79.18 -30.73 31.19
N CYS A 651 78.53 -31.92 31.37
CA CYS A 651 77.51 -32.07 32.40
C CYS A 651 78.19 -31.76 33.78
N SER A 652 77.48 -30.84 34.53
CA SER A 652 78.02 -30.47 35.87
C SER A 652 77.94 -31.62 36.87
N TYR A 653 77.09 -32.60 36.61
CA TYR A 653 76.86 -33.73 37.49
C TYR A 653 76.96 -35.09 36.67
N ASP A 654 77.45 -36.14 37.40
CA ASP A 654 77.46 -37.45 36.83
C ASP A 654 76.10 -38.10 36.80
N ALA A 655 75.27 -37.85 37.77
CA ALA A 655 73.88 -38.36 37.76
C ALA A 655 72.92 -37.48 38.58
N PHE A 656 71.68 -37.28 37.97
CA PHE A 656 70.53 -36.74 38.67
C PHE A 656 69.78 -37.86 39.36
N VAL A 657 69.43 -37.65 40.67
CA VAL A 657 68.69 -38.69 41.40
C VAL A 657 67.25 -38.25 41.64
N ILE A 658 66.35 -39.08 41.12
CA ILE A 658 64.91 -38.93 41.31
C ILE A 658 64.49 -39.92 42.43
N PHE A 659 63.94 -39.35 43.53
CA PHE A 659 63.50 -40.16 44.65
C PHE A 659 62.35 -39.50 45.42
N SER A 660 61.66 -40.28 46.24
CA SER A 660 60.61 -39.73 47.11
C SER A 660 61.24 -39.13 48.33
N SER A 661 60.68 -38.00 48.83
CA SER A 661 61.10 -37.41 50.14
C SER A 661 61.12 -38.41 51.30
N TYR A 662 60.32 -39.42 51.24
CA TYR A 662 60.35 -40.51 52.23
C TYR A 662 61.57 -41.42 52.11
N ASP A 663 62.29 -41.41 51.02
CA ASP A 663 63.48 -42.21 50.74
C ASP A 663 64.78 -41.38 50.97
N GLU A 664 64.67 -40.08 51.38
CA GLU A 664 65.73 -39.14 51.55
C GLU A 664 66.86 -39.67 52.48
N ALA A 665 66.45 -40.30 53.54
CA ALA A 665 67.43 -40.85 54.52
C ALA A 665 68.32 -41.92 53.87
N TRP A 666 67.80 -42.76 53.01
CA TRP A 666 68.54 -43.77 52.25
C TRP A 666 69.49 -43.12 51.21
N VAL A 667 68.93 -42.09 50.53
CA VAL A 667 69.76 -41.39 49.51
C VAL A 667 70.93 -40.68 50.12
N ILE A 668 70.77 -40.04 51.27
CA ILE A 668 71.87 -39.34 51.96
C ILE A 668 72.85 -40.31 52.57
N ASN A 669 72.37 -41.22 53.39
CA ASN A 669 73.28 -42.07 54.23
C ASN A 669 73.86 -43.23 53.46
N GLU A 670 73.28 -43.73 52.44
CA GLU A 670 73.77 -44.88 51.66
C GLU A 670 74.22 -44.46 50.25
N LEU A 671 73.36 -43.84 49.49
CA LEU A 671 73.64 -43.57 48.09
C LEU A 671 74.72 -42.48 47.89
N MET A 672 74.59 -41.39 48.60
CA MET A 672 75.52 -40.23 48.52
C MET A 672 76.86 -40.60 49.14
N GLU A 673 76.88 -41.22 50.33
CA GLU A 673 78.07 -41.57 50.99
C GLU A 673 78.92 -42.58 50.21
N ASN A 674 78.27 -43.57 49.59
CA ASN A 674 79.02 -44.62 48.80
C ASN A 674 79.42 -44.12 47.43
N LEU A 675 78.79 -43.12 46.85
CA LEU A 675 79.12 -42.65 45.53
C LEU A 675 80.06 -41.43 45.52
N GLU A 676 79.73 -40.40 46.34
CA GLU A 676 80.46 -39.14 46.33
C GLU A 676 81.80 -39.33 47.10
N ASN A 677 81.83 -40.11 48.21
CA ASN A 677 83.05 -40.40 49.00
C ASN A 677 83.90 -41.58 48.50
N GLY A 678 83.48 -42.20 47.44
CA GLY A 678 84.17 -43.30 46.82
C GLY A 678 85.28 -42.87 45.83
N VAL A 679 86.19 -43.80 45.41
CA VAL A 679 87.25 -43.49 44.48
C VAL A 679 87.01 -44.22 43.11
N PRO A 680 86.84 -43.46 41.95
CA PRO A 680 86.78 -41.99 41.87
C PRO A 680 85.44 -41.42 42.41
N PRO A 681 85.39 -40.19 42.95
CA PRO A 681 84.13 -39.56 43.40
C PRO A 681 83.19 -39.35 42.28
N ILE A 682 81.87 -39.62 42.49
CA ILE A 682 80.76 -39.41 41.52
C ILE A 682 79.94 -38.25 41.99
N GLN A 683 79.79 -37.20 41.21
CA GLN A 683 79.02 -36.03 41.57
C GLN A 683 77.48 -36.24 41.30
N LEU A 684 76.70 -36.23 42.35
CA LEU A 684 75.26 -36.40 42.24
C LEU A 684 74.55 -35.07 42.25
N CYS A 685 73.47 -34.93 41.43
CA CYS A 685 72.51 -33.81 41.53
C CYS A 685 71.30 -34.25 42.36
N LEU A 686 71.01 -33.54 43.45
CA LEU A 686 69.89 -33.83 44.34
C LEU A 686 69.01 -32.59 44.44
N HIS A 687 67.70 -32.75 44.22
CA HIS A 687 66.73 -31.64 44.16
C HIS A 687 66.77 -30.80 45.45
N MET A 688 66.98 -31.32 46.61
CA MET A 688 67.05 -30.63 47.89
C MET A 688 68.36 -29.86 48.11
N ARG A 689 69.48 -30.14 47.48
CA ARG A 689 70.78 -29.56 47.64
C ARG A 689 71.16 -28.63 46.48
N ASP A 690 70.92 -29.06 45.24
CA ASP A 690 71.56 -28.48 44.06
C ASP A 690 70.63 -27.67 43.18
N PHE A 691 69.30 -27.63 43.52
CA PHE A 691 68.38 -26.79 42.79
C PHE A 691 68.49 -25.34 43.15
N GLN A 692 68.52 -24.46 42.13
CA GLN A 692 68.66 -23.03 42.30
C GLN A 692 67.41 -22.41 42.92
N ALA A 693 67.57 -21.64 44.03
CA ALA A 693 66.48 -20.89 44.64
C ALA A 693 66.03 -19.77 43.69
N GLY A 694 64.73 -19.59 43.58
CA GLY A 694 64.11 -18.56 42.71
C GLY A 694 63.80 -18.98 41.28
N LYS A 695 64.24 -20.12 40.79
CA LYS A 695 63.74 -20.76 39.55
C LYS A 695 62.52 -21.61 39.85
N SER A 696 61.66 -21.71 38.87
CA SER A 696 60.56 -22.65 38.99
C SER A 696 61.09 -24.12 39.15
N ILE A 697 60.42 -24.89 39.96
CA ILE A 697 60.84 -26.30 40.23
C ILE A 697 60.96 -27.08 38.96
N THR A 698 60.02 -26.91 37.99
CA THR A 698 60.08 -27.53 36.67
C THR A 698 61.31 -27.09 35.84
N SER A 699 61.71 -25.83 35.91
CA SER A 699 62.94 -25.37 35.24
C SER A 699 64.18 -26.00 35.87
N ASN A 700 64.26 -26.06 37.24
CA ASN A 700 65.34 -26.74 37.89
C ASN A 700 65.47 -28.24 37.57
N ILE A 701 64.33 -28.92 37.53
CA ILE A 701 64.35 -30.34 37.13
C ILE A 701 64.83 -30.50 35.70
N ILE A 702 64.46 -29.62 34.80
CA ILE A 702 64.86 -29.71 33.39
C ILE A 702 66.31 -29.28 33.23
N ASP A 703 66.69 -28.04 33.72
CA ASP A 703 67.97 -27.44 33.41
C ASP A 703 69.14 -28.05 34.22
N GLU A 704 68.96 -28.09 35.58
CA GLU A 704 70.01 -28.54 36.48
C GLU A 704 69.95 -30.07 36.59
N GLY A 705 68.78 -30.69 36.81
CA GLY A 705 68.64 -32.13 36.98
C GLY A 705 68.89 -32.92 35.69
N ILE A 706 67.91 -32.81 34.78
CA ILE A 706 67.83 -33.66 33.63
C ILE A 706 68.89 -33.27 32.61
N MET A 707 69.10 -32.00 32.30
CA MET A 707 69.99 -31.52 31.25
C MET A 707 71.41 -31.38 31.82
N GLY A 708 71.58 -31.01 33.12
CA GLY A 708 72.88 -30.88 33.80
C GLY A 708 73.61 -32.18 34.18
N SER A 709 72.92 -33.31 34.04
CA SER A 709 73.51 -34.64 34.47
C SER A 709 73.64 -35.61 33.31
N ARG A 710 74.80 -36.42 33.39
CA ARG A 710 75.12 -37.40 32.41
C ARG A 710 74.18 -38.62 32.43
N LYS A 711 73.77 -39.04 33.62
CA LYS A 711 72.85 -40.18 33.87
C LYS A 711 71.68 -39.74 34.77
N ILE A 712 70.62 -40.54 34.75
CA ILE A 712 69.51 -40.33 35.64
C ILE A 712 69.34 -41.59 36.49
N ILE A 713 69.38 -41.46 37.80
CA ILE A 713 69.12 -42.52 38.71
C ILE A 713 67.70 -42.38 39.30
N VAL A 714 66.90 -43.41 39.16
CA VAL A 714 65.55 -43.43 39.71
C VAL A 714 65.48 -44.40 40.85
N VAL A 715 65.17 -43.89 41.98
CA VAL A 715 65.05 -44.69 43.25
C VAL A 715 63.59 -45.07 43.43
N VAL A 716 63.25 -46.31 43.17
CA VAL A 716 61.87 -46.81 43.14
C VAL A 716 61.54 -47.51 44.46
N SER A 717 60.63 -46.91 45.20
CA SER A 717 59.97 -47.45 46.40
C SER A 717 58.46 -47.42 46.24
N GLN A 718 57.68 -47.88 47.18
CA GLN A 718 56.24 -47.74 47.19
C GLN A 718 55.85 -46.25 47.24
N HIS A 719 56.61 -45.44 48.05
CA HIS A 719 56.42 -44.01 48.16
C HIS A 719 56.69 -43.26 46.87
N PHE A 720 57.66 -43.71 46.05
CA PHE A 720 57.98 -43.18 44.76
C PHE A 720 56.75 -43.35 43.79
N ILE A 721 56.14 -44.54 43.79
CA ILE A 721 55.02 -44.87 42.91
C ILE A 721 53.75 -44.10 43.30
N ASP A 722 53.52 -43.85 44.58
CA ASP A 722 52.35 -43.13 45.06
C ASP A 722 52.52 -41.60 45.02
N SER A 723 53.73 -41.09 44.73
CA SER A 723 54.01 -39.65 44.56
C SER A 723 53.77 -39.21 43.14
N ASP A 724 52.78 -38.29 42.97
CA ASP A 724 52.51 -37.67 41.67
C ASP A 724 53.70 -36.84 41.14
N TRP A 725 54.50 -36.26 42.08
CA TRP A 725 55.68 -35.49 41.78
C TRP A 725 56.81 -36.38 41.22
N CYS A 726 57.17 -37.46 41.88
CA CYS A 726 58.16 -38.39 41.40
C CYS A 726 57.78 -39.05 40.07
N ARG A 727 56.49 -39.29 39.88
CA ARG A 727 55.97 -39.76 38.56
C ARG A 727 56.25 -38.71 37.47
N PHE A 728 55.96 -37.45 37.75
CA PHE A 728 56.22 -36.35 36.80
C PHE A 728 57.70 -36.21 36.45
N GLU A 729 58.62 -36.22 37.44
CA GLU A 729 60.06 -36.16 37.19
C GLU A 729 60.53 -37.34 36.34
N PHE A 730 60.03 -38.54 36.63
CA PHE A 730 60.32 -39.73 35.82
C PHE A 730 59.82 -39.66 34.41
N GLU A 731 58.61 -39.16 34.20
CA GLU A 731 58.02 -38.96 32.88
C GLU A 731 58.81 -37.95 32.05
N LEU A 732 59.26 -36.84 32.66
CA LEU A 732 60.19 -35.89 32.07
C LEU A 732 61.54 -36.53 31.66
N ALA A 733 62.14 -37.28 32.59
CA ALA A 733 63.39 -38.03 32.32
C ALA A 733 63.25 -39.05 31.16
N GLN A 734 62.12 -39.73 31.10
CA GLN A 734 61.78 -40.63 30.06
C GLN A 734 61.53 -39.93 28.68
N SER A 735 60.96 -38.75 28.68
CA SER A 735 60.78 -37.95 27.47
C SER A 735 62.16 -37.59 26.88
N ARG A 736 63.16 -37.19 27.69
CA ARG A 736 64.54 -36.97 27.24
C ARG A 736 65.19 -38.26 26.68
N PHE A 737 64.95 -39.35 27.37
CA PHE A 737 65.51 -40.70 26.89
C PHE A 737 64.98 -41.06 25.52
N MET A 738 63.71 -40.68 25.21
CA MET A 738 63.08 -40.95 23.91
C MET A 738 63.64 -40.04 22.81
N MET A 739 63.99 -38.80 23.14
CA MET A 739 64.49 -37.80 22.20
C MET A 739 65.99 -37.89 21.95
N GLU A 740 66.80 -38.06 22.99
CA GLU A 740 68.26 -38.19 22.95
C GLU A 740 68.65 -39.67 23.16
N ARG A 741 68.79 -40.41 22.13
CA ARG A 741 69.10 -41.87 22.20
C ARG A 741 70.24 -42.26 23.16
N ASN A 742 70.97 -41.30 23.77
CA ASN A 742 72.08 -41.47 24.65
C ASN A 742 71.84 -41.21 26.15
N ALA A 743 70.66 -40.86 26.57
CA ALA A 743 70.38 -40.67 27.99
C ALA A 743 70.06 -42.03 28.64
N ASN A 744 70.92 -42.49 29.60
CA ASN A 744 70.67 -43.75 30.31
C ASN A 744 69.99 -43.48 31.64
N ILE A 745 68.83 -44.16 31.82
CA ILE A 745 68.09 -44.19 33.10
C ILE A 745 68.52 -45.43 33.83
N ILE A 746 69.04 -45.27 35.04
CA ILE A 746 69.41 -46.35 35.96
C ILE A 746 68.32 -46.48 36.97
N ILE A 747 67.69 -47.66 37.12
CA ILE A 747 66.61 -47.88 38.06
C ILE A 747 67.18 -48.67 39.27
N ILE A 748 66.99 -48.13 40.46
CA ILE A 748 67.27 -48.76 41.75
C ILE A 748 65.96 -49.14 42.41
N ILE A 749 65.81 -50.41 42.81
CA ILE A 749 64.61 -50.90 43.55
C ILE A 749 65.05 -51.07 45.05
N LEU A 750 64.44 -50.29 45.90
CA LEU A 750 64.70 -50.35 47.37
C LEU A 750 63.92 -51.48 48.01
N GLU A 751 62.70 -51.74 47.54
CA GLU A 751 61.80 -52.69 48.17
C GLU A 751 60.97 -53.39 47.06
N ASP A 752 60.39 -54.51 47.34
CA ASP A 752 59.52 -55.21 46.36
C ASP A 752 58.17 -54.45 46.11
N VAL A 753 58.02 -54.01 44.92
CA VAL A 753 56.84 -53.25 44.46
C VAL A 753 55.96 -54.13 43.61
N GLU A 754 54.65 -54.11 43.91
CA GLU A 754 53.64 -54.87 43.15
C GLU A 754 53.62 -54.49 41.67
N GLU A 755 53.66 -55.42 40.76
CA GLU A 755 53.67 -55.22 39.31
C GLU A 755 52.48 -54.40 38.83
N LYS A 756 51.32 -54.55 39.48
CA LYS A 756 50.11 -53.78 39.15
C LYS A 756 50.26 -52.29 39.41
N LYS A 757 51.00 -51.90 40.48
CA LYS A 757 51.23 -50.54 40.87
C LYS A 757 52.25 -49.85 39.96
N THR A 758 53.23 -50.56 39.43
CA THR A 758 54.21 -50.00 38.50
C THR A 758 53.58 -49.54 37.15
N LYS A 759 52.38 -50.05 36.82
CA LYS A 759 51.61 -49.59 35.66
C LYS A 759 51.01 -48.21 35.79
N LYS A 760 50.93 -47.68 37.01
CA LYS A 760 50.46 -46.31 37.27
C LYS A 760 51.48 -45.24 36.82
N VAL A 761 52.74 -45.59 36.71
CA VAL A 761 53.83 -44.70 36.27
C VAL A 761 54.06 -44.95 34.78
N LEU A 762 53.79 -43.96 33.94
CA LEU A 762 53.86 -44.14 32.50
C LEU A 762 55.28 -44.56 32.09
N GLY A 763 55.42 -45.73 31.46
CA GLY A 763 56.65 -46.24 30.96
C GLY A 763 57.53 -47.00 31.94
N LEU A 764 57.39 -46.87 33.28
CA LEU A 764 58.20 -47.53 34.30
C LEU A 764 58.14 -49.08 34.16
N HIS A 765 56.92 -49.61 33.98
CA HIS A 765 56.69 -51.05 33.78
C HIS A 765 57.45 -51.62 32.54
N LYS A 766 57.50 -50.79 31.44
CA LYS A 766 58.24 -51.19 30.23
C LYS A 766 59.72 -51.15 30.49
N HIS A 767 60.26 -50.20 31.26
CA HIS A 767 61.67 -50.13 31.62
C HIS A 767 62.03 -51.27 32.53
N LEU A 768 61.30 -51.66 33.51
CA LEU A 768 61.56 -52.82 34.37
C LEU A 768 61.51 -54.12 33.61
N LYS A 769 60.74 -54.26 32.54
CA LYS A 769 60.70 -55.48 31.70
C LYS A 769 61.82 -55.57 30.69
N LYS A 770 62.26 -54.40 30.16
CA LYS A 770 63.30 -54.44 29.06
C LYS A 770 64.70 -54.15 29.52
N ASN A 771 64.92 -53.46 30.62
CA ASN A 771 66.24 -53.03 31.05
C ASN A 771 66.61 -53.72 32.35
N THR A 772 67.93 -53.90 32.63
CA THR A 772 68.44 -54.35 33.89
C THR A 772 68.28 -53.27 34.93
N TYR A 773 67.62 -53.58 36.04
CA TYR A 773 67.57 -52.75 37.23
C TYR A 773 68.44 -53.28 38.31
N LEU A 774 68.81 -52.42 39.28
CA LEU A 774 69.63 -52.77 40.47
C LEU A 774 68.69 -52.89 41.68
N LYS A 775 68.70 -54.04 42.35
CA LYS A 775 67.94 -54.20 43.58
C LYS A 775 68.90 -54.11 44.73
N TRP A 776 68.57 -53.17 45.64
CA TRP A 776 69.35 -52.95 46.86
C TRP A 776 68.98 -54.02 47.87
N SER A 777 70.06 -54.49 48.65
CA SER A 777 69.88 -55.43 49.73
C SER A 777 70.80 -55.17 50.89
N ARG A 778 70.34 -55.44 52.12
CA ARG A 778 71.12 -55.29 53.34
C ARG A 778 72.16 -56.39 53.58
N ASP A 779 72.10 -57.42 52.77
CA ASP A 779 73.14 -58.50 52.84
C ASP A 779 74.50 -58.00 52.38
N PRO A 780 75.51 -58.13 53.18
CA PRO A 780 76.86 -57.52 52.96
C PRO A 780 77.49 -57.83 51.60
N LEU A 781 77.38 -59.12 51.11
CA LEU A 781 77.93 -59.54 49.84
C LEU A 781 77.09 -59.06 48.65
N SER A 782 75.80 -58.99 48.79
CA SER A 782 74.89 -58.48 47.76
C SER A 782 75.00 -56.94 47.69
N ASN A 783 75.20 -56.22 48.84
CA ASN A 783 75.37 -54.80 48.90
C ASN A 783 76.67 -54.35 48.24
N MET A 784 77.79 -55.04 48.51
CA MET A 784 79.09 -54.73 47.88
C MET A 784 79.04 -54.90 46.35
N ARG A 785 78.37 -55.96 45.84
CA ARG A 785 78.12 -56.20 44.40
C ARG A 785 77.19 -55.09 43.80
N PHE A 786 76.19 -54.60 44.56
CA PHE A 786 75.30 -53.52 44.18
C PHE A 786 76.09 -52.28 43.88
N TRP A 787 76.94 -51.80 44.82
CA TRP A 787 77.80 -50.60 44.70
C TRP A 787 78.73 -50.66 43.52
N ILE A 788 79.40 -51.78 43.33
CA ILE A 788 80.32 -51.98 42.19
C ILE A 788 79.55 -51.85 40.84
N ARG A 789 78.36 -52.50 40.73
CA ARG A 789 77.52 -52.43 39.53
C ARG A 789 76.99 -51.04 39.30
N LEU A 790 76.48 -50.32 40.34
CA LEU A 790 75.94 -49.00 40.21
C LEU A 790 77.02 -48.01 39.75
N ARG A 791 78.23 -48.06 40.36
CA ARG A 791 79.38 -47.22 39.96
C ARG A 791 79.74 -47.48 38.49
N LYS A 792 79.87 -48.77 38.12
CA LYS A 792 80.16 -49.15 36.73
C LYS A 792 79.10 -48.63 35.74
N ALA A 793 77.82 -48.65 36.15
CA ALA A 793 76.71 -48.12 35.30
C ALA A 793 76.73 -46.63 35.13
N ILE A 794 77.14 -45.88 36.17
CA ILE A 794 77.21 -44.40 36.06
C ILE A 794 78.42 -43.96 35.24
N ILE A 795 79.59 -44.63 35.47
CA ILE A 795 80.86 -44.28 34.77
C ILE A 795 80.87 -44.77 33.30
N ALA A 796 80.07 -45.79 32.99
CA ALA A 796 80.08 -46.32 31.63
C ALA A 796 79.70 -45.23 30.61
N THR A 797 80.59 -44.88 29.75
CA THR A 797 80.35 -44.04 28.57
C THR A 797 79.59 -44.89 27.52
N ASN A 798 78.52 -44.40 27.06
CA ASN A 798 77.78 -45.04 25.95
C ASN A 798 78.70 -44.93 24.68
N LYS A 799 79.18 -46.04 24.16
CA LYS A 799 79.75 -46.15 22.81
C LYS A 799 78.62 -46.23 21.80
#